data_a28241bd06aeb70a76e9b8bb01c20576
#
_entry.id   a28241bd06aeb70a76e9b8bb01c20576
#
_cell.length_a   1.000
_cell.length_b   1.000
_cell.length_c   1.000
_cell.angle_alpha   90.00
_cell.angle_beta   90.00
_cell.angle_gamma   90.00
#
_symmetry.space_group_name_H-M   'P 1'
#
loop_
_entity.id
_entity.type
_entity.pdbx_description
1 polymer ?
#
loop_
_entity_poly.entity_id
_entity_poly.type
_entity_poly.pdbx_seq_one_letter_code
_entity_poly.pdbx_strand_id
1 'polypeptide(L)'
;MAVLSKIRQRSLLLILVIGFCLLAFIVGDIINSGGFGVTRNVGSVNGKDIPVQDFVQKVTDVEKSQQGISPTQASNAVWNREVENILFEERIEEAGIRVGRDHVIGAYAQNQQVAMDPRFQNALGQFDKAKFNQFLADTKANDPALWQSIERNRPLVEQEAKKQLYLSMLKASVIATDADGMAKYHQESDKATFDYVFVPYSTVNDDQVKVSDEEITEYMKKNEKKYKSEASRDIEVVVIENKPSAEDEAEMKNSINKFLSPRLEMNDTIPSFANATNVEEYVNVTAGSSIPYDTTFVTKKQLPLEHAEQIYNLAPGQVYGPYVDNGFYKLTRMMQKKSGATVNSSHILIAYAGAMRANPDIKRTKEEAKAKADDLLRQINANPGAFAELARTNTDDPGSANTGGVYEDVQPNQMVKPFNDFIFNNPVGTTGVVETDFGYHVIKVTGKNEAIRIATIAQPIEPSEATTDAIFTKASKFEMDAEDRPFADIAKELGLTVVPVNRLLAGDESVQGVGNQRAIVQWAFAKDTEVGDVKKFDVPQGHVIARLKNKNEKGLLSMEEAKTTVMPIIRDMKKAEIIKKKMAGTTLEAVSQKAGAAVATATDVTFAAPMVPNVGPEPKVVGKAFGLAAGKTSGLIEGKMGVFMVRTKSIVKAPELPNYSATTARLRTEGRGGVAPRMTQALKDKADIEDKRFEF
;
A
#
# COMPACT_ATOMS: atom_id res chain seq x y z
N MET A 1 -59.37 30.73 1.85
CA MET A 1 -58.59 31.83 1.18
C MET A 1 -58.21 32.99 2.11
N ALA A 2 -58.81 33.14 3.31
CA ALA A 2 -58.51 34.24 4.25
C ALA A 2 -57.19 34.13 5.03
N VAL A 3 -56.57 32.91 5.11
CA VAL A 3 -55.30 32.72 5.85
C VAL A 3 -54.09 33.15 5.03
N LEU A 4 -54.11 32.88 3.73
CA LEU A 4 -53.01 33.24 2.80
C LEU A 4 -52.90 34.76 2.58
N SER A 5 -53.98 35.52 2.64
CA SER A 5 -53.94 36.99 2.57
C SER A 5 -53.36 37.66 3.81
N LYS A 6 -53.58 37.10 5.00
CA LYS A 6 -52.98 37.57 6.27
C LYS A 6 -51.47 37.25 6.34
N ILE A 7 -51.02 36.16 5.75
CA ILE A 7 -49.58 35.80 5.67
C ILE A 7 -48.87 36.77 4.71
N ARG A 8 -49.50 37.13 3.59
CA ARG A 8 -48.94 38.08 2.60
C ARG A 8 -48.85 39.53 3.14
N GLN A 9 -49.73 39.94 4.04
CA GLN A 9 -49.67 41.25 4.68
C GLN A 9 -48.59 41.38 5.78
N ARG A 10 -48.06 40.20 6.27
CA ARG A 10 -46.99 40.15 7.26
C ARG A 10 -45.70 39.54 6.70
N SER A 11 -45.52 39.55 5.37
CA SER A 11 -44.35 38.99 4.72
C SER A 11 -43.02 39.57 5.21
N LEU A 12 -43.01 40.87 5.54
CA LEU A 12 -41.83 41.52 6.10
C LEU A 12 -41.49 41.00 7.49
N LEU A 13 -42.51 40.74 8.33
CA LEU A 13 -42.30 40.14 9.66
C LEU A 13 -41.86 38.69 9.58
N LEU A 14 -42.37 37.92 8.60
CA LEU A 14 -41.95 36.54 8.34
C LEU A 14 -40.51 36.47 7.87
N ILE A 15 -40.11 37.39 6.96
CA ILE A 15 -38.73 37.50 6.48
C ILE A 15 -37.79 37.89 7.62
N LEU A 16 -38.20 38.81 8.50
CA LEU A 16 -37.41 39.19 9.67
C LEU A 16 -37.28 38.04 10.68
N VAL A 17 -38.33 37.24 10.91
CA VAL A 17 -38.28 36.08 11.80
C VAL A 17 -37.39 34.99 11.23
N ILE A 18 -37.54 34.67 9.91
CA ILE A 18 -36.68 33.67 9.24
C ILE A 18 -35.23 34.17 9.21
N GLY A 19 -35.01 35.47 8.91
CA GLY A 19 -33.68 36.05 8.93
C GLY A 19 -33.04 36.03 10.33
N PHE A 20 -33.83 36.28 11.37
CA PHE A 20 -33.36 36.18 12.76
C PHE A 20 -33.07 34.73 13.18
N CYS A 21 -33.90 33.77 12.77
CA CYS A 21 -33.64 32.34 13.02
C CYS A 21 -32.39 31.84 12.28
N LEU A 22 -32.19 32.25 11.03
CA LEU A 22 -30.97 31.95 10.28
C LEU A 22 -29.73 32.63 10.90
N LEU A 23 -29.87 33.88 11.31
CA LEU A 23 -28.79 34.59 12.02
C LEU A 23 -28.49 33.95 13.38
N ALA A 24 -29.51 33.54 14.14
CA ALA A 24 -29.34 32.83 15.42
C ALA A 24 -28.70 31.45 15.21
N PHE A 25 -29.02 30.77 14.11
CA PHE A 25 -28.37 29.48 13.72
C PHE A 25 -26.89 29.68 13.36
N ILE A 26 -26.60 30.68 12.53
CA ILE A 26 -25.23 31.05 12.16
C ILE A 26 -24.42 31.53 13.39
N VAL A 27 -25.01 32.36 14.24
CA VAL A 27 -24.36 32.83 15.48
C VAL A 27 -24.23 31.69 16.49
N GLY A 28 -25.23 30.79 16.58
CA GLY A 28 -25.17 29.58 17.40
C GLY A 28 -24.07 28.63 16.94
N ASP A 29 -23.91 28.45 15.64
CA ASP A 29 -22.85 27.63 15.05
C ASP A 29 -21.46 28.27 15.26
N ILE A 30 -21.35 29.59 15.13
CA ILE A 30 -20.12 30.36 15.44
C ILE A 30 -19.77 30.30 16.95
N ILE A 31 -20.74 30.34 17.84
CA ILE A 31 -20.50 30.22 19.28
C ILE A 31 -20.14 28.79 19.67
N ASN A 32 -20.82 27.82 19.09
CA ASN A 32 -20.56 26.40 19.33
C ASN A 32 -19.24 25.92 18.66
N SER A 33 -18.80 26.58 17.59
CA SER A 33 -17.52 26.36 16.93
C SER A 33 -16.34 27.17 17.52
N GLY A 34 -16.50 27.83 18.66
CA GLY A 34 -15.40 28.50 19.39
C GLY A 34 -15.20 29.99 19.08
N GLY A 35 -16.12 30.67 18.38
CA GLY A 35 -16.10 32.12 18.17
C GLY A 35 -15.15 32.64 17.10
N PHE A 36 -15.32 33.89 16.69
CA PHE A 36 -14.40 34.60 15.79
C PHE A 36 -13.02 34.72 16.46
N GLY A 37 -12.04 33.91 15.97
CA GLY A 37 -10.63 34.11 16.34
C GLY A 37 -9.90 32.94 16.99
N VAL A 38 -10.53 31.78 17.22
CA VAL A 38 -9.78 30.59 17.65
C VAL A 38 -9.30 29.83 16.40
N THR A 39 -8.04 30.00 16.06
CA THR A 39 -7.39 29.16 15.07
C THR A 39 -7.38 27.75 15.62
N ARG A 40 -8.19 26.86 15.03
CA ARG A 40 -8.12 25.43 15.38
C ARG A 40 -6.84 24.86 14.79
N ASN A 41 -6.09 24.12 15.61
CA ASN A 41 -4.84 23.52 15.22
C ASN A 41 -4.98 22.00 15.16
N VAL A 42 -4.45 21.38 14.12
CA VAL A 42 -4.41 19.91 14.00
C VAL A 42 -3.38 19.28 14.94
N GLY A 43 -2.59 20.09 15.62
CA GLY A 43 -1.59 19.68 16.59
C GLY A 43 -0.51 20.73 16.75
N SER A 44 0.51 20.42 17.55
CA SER A 44 1.67 21.29 17.75
C SER A 44 2.97 20.50 17.84
N VAL A 45 4.10 21.16 17.56
CA VAL A 45 5.45 20.61 17.68
C VAL A 45 6.31 21.61 18.45
N ASN A 46 6.81 21.24 19.63
CA ASN A 46 7.58 22.12 20.52
C ASN A 46 6.85 23.45 20.82
N GLY A 47 5.51 23.42 20.93
CA GLY A 47 4.67 24.61 21.13
C GLY A 47 4.40 25.44 19.86
N LYS A 48 4.89 25.03 18.69
CA LYS A 48 4.56 25.64 17.40
C LYS A 48 3.32 24.97 16.82
N ASP A 49 2.24 25.70 16.73
CA ASP A 49 0.94 25.23 16.25
C ASP A 49 0.94 24.95 14.73
N ILE A 50 0.18 23.93 14.33
CA ILE A 50 -0.11 23.62 12.92
C ILE A 50 -1.57 23.94 12.64
N PRO A 51 -1.87 25.08 11.93
CA PRO A 51 -3.23 25.51 11.68
C PRO A 51 -4.02 24.54 10.78
N VAL A 52 -5.28 24.28 11.13
CA VAL A 52 -6.17 23.37 10.36
C VAL A 52 -6.30 23.79 8.90
N GLN A 53 -6.48 25.10 8.63
CA GLN A 53 -6.71 25.58 7.26
C GLN A 53 -5.53 25.28 6.35
N ASP A 54 -4.30 25.57 6.79
CA ASP A 54 -3.08 25.34 6.03
C ASP A 54 -2.84 23.84 5.85
N PHE A 55 -3.14 23.06 6.89
CA PHE A 55 -2.98 21.61 6.85
C PHE A 55 -3.93 20.97 5.84
N VAL A 56 -5.23 21.28 5.89
CA VAL A 56 -6.25 20.76 4.97
C VAL A 56 -5.94 21.15 3.52
N GLN A 57 -5.47 22.37 3.28
CA GLN A 57 -5.06 22.78 1.93
C GLN A 57 -3.92 21.90 1.40
N LYS A 58 -2.89 21.65 2.23
CA LYS A 58 -1.75 20.78 1.86
C LYS A 58 -2.18 19.34 1.63
N VAL A 59 -3.14 18.83 2.41
CA VAL A 59 -3.70 17.48 2.21
C VAL A 59 -4.41 17.39 0.86
N THR A 60 -5.27 18.37 0.56
CA THR A 60 -5.98 18.45 -0.73
C THR A 60 -5.00 18.52 -1.92
N ASP A 61 -3.90 19.26 -1.78
CA ASP A 61 -2.88 19.35 -2.82
C ASP A 61 -2.16 18.02 -3.06
N VAL A 62 -1.90 17.24 -2.00
CA VAL A 62 -1.34 15.89 -2.10
C VAL A 62 -2.31 14.93 -2.78
N GLU A 63 -3.60 14.96 -2.39
CA GLU A 63 -4.65 14.13 -3.01
C GLU A 63 -4.79 14.39 -4.52
N LYS A 64 -4.76 15.67 -4.93
CA LYS A 64 -4.83 16.05 -6.35
C LYS A 64 -3.58 15.65 -7.14
N SER A 65 -2.41 15.63 -6.51
CA SER A 65 -1.14 15.33 -7.17
C SER A 65 -0.84 13.84 -7.29
N GLN A 66 -1.45 13.00 -6.45
CA GLN A 66 -1.20 11.56 -6.38
C GLN A 66 -2.51 10.78 -6.58
N GLN A 67 -2.74 10.26 -7.78
CA GLN A 67 -3.93 9.44 -8.05
C GLN A 67 -3.93 8.16 -7.19
N GLY A 68 -5.05 7.93 -6.50
CA GLY A 68 -5.26 6.72 -5.70
C GLY A 68 -4.73 6.76 -4.27
N ILE A 69 -4.18 7.90 -3.80
CA ILE A 69 -3.87 8.08 -2.38
C ILE A 69 -5.17 8.30 -1.59
N SER A 70 -5.30 7.65 -0.43
CA SER A 70 -6.45 7.91 0.44
C SER A 70 -6.31 9.24 1.19
N PRO A 71 -7.43 9.88 1.62
CA PRO A 71 -7.40 11.10 2.43
C PRO A 71 -6.53 10.98 3.70
N THR A 72 -6.59 9.83 4.39
CA THR A 72 -5.80 9.62 5.60
C THR A 72 -4.32 9.41 5.28
N GLN A 73 -3.99 8.71 4.19
CA GLN A 73 -2.59 8.59 3.73
C GLN A 73 -2.02 9.97 3.36
N ALA A 74 -2.80 10.79 2.67
CA ALA A 74 -2.42 12.18 2.36
C ALA A 74 -2.23 13.01 3.65
N SER A 75 -3.17 12.91 4.61
CA SER A 75 -3.09 13.53 5.93
C SER A 75 -1.84 13.09 6.71
N ASN A 76 -1.56 11.78 6.75
CA ASN A 76 -0.37 11.25 7.42
C ASN A 76 0.94 11.73 6.74
N ALA A 77 0.97 11.78 5.43
CA ALA A 77 2.13 12.27 4.68
C ALA A 77 2.39 13.76 4.96
N VAL A 78 1.34 14.59 4.97
CA VAL A 78 1.43 16.02 5.28
C VAL A 78 1.85 16.21 6.72
N TRP A 79 1.24 15.53 7.68
CA TRP A 79 1.59 15.60 9.09
C TRP A 79 3.07 15.28 9.34
N ASN A 80 3.53 14.15 8.84
CA ASN A 80 4.92 13.76 9.01
C ASN A 80 5.89 14.80 8.43
N ARG A 81 5.53 15.40 7.29
CA ARG A 81 6.31 16.46 6.66
C ARG A 81 6.32 17.76 7.46
N GLU A 82 5.15 18.18 8.00
CA GLU A 82 5.07 19.39 8.85
C GLU A 82 5.88 19.23 10.13
N VAL A 83 5.73 18.10 10.83
CA VAL A 83 6.53 17.77 12.02
C VAL A 83 8.02 17.82 11.68
N GLU A 84 8.44 17.16 10.61
CA GLU A 84 9.85 17.14 10.20
C GLU A 84 10.35 18.55 9.84
N ASN A 85 9.56 19.32 9.10
CA ASN A 85 9.92 20.69 8.71
C ASN A 85 10.14 21.59 9.93
N ILE A 86 9.22 21.55 10.90
CA ILE A 86 9.34 22.36 12.12
C ILE A 86 10.60 21.98 12.90
N LEU A 87 10.84 20.68 13.08
CA LEU A 87 12.00 20.20 13.83
C LEU A 87 13.34 20.55 13.17
N PHE A 88 13.41 20.44 11.82
CA PHE A 88 14.61 20.85 11.09
C PHE A 88 14.81 22.36 11.07
N GLU A 89 13.71 23.14 10.92
CA GLU A 89 13.78 24.61 10.91
C GLU A 89 14.40 25.14 12.20
N GLU A 90 14.00 24.65 13.37
CA GLU A 90 14.59 25.01 14.65
C GLU A 90 16.10 24.76 14.69
N ARG A 91 16.55 23.60 14.24
CA ARG A 91 17.98 23.25 14.25
C ARG A 91 18.79 24.06 13.23
N ILE A 92 18.19 24.34 12.08
CA ILE A 92 18.80 25.15 11.00
C ILE A 92 18.99 26.60 11.46
N GLU A 93 17.98 27.16 12.17
CA GLU A 93 18.05 28.49 12.74
C GLU A 93 19.10 28.59 13.86
N GLU A 94 19.10 27.63 14.80
CA GLU A 94 20.13 27.55 15.85
C GLU A 94 21.55 27.45 15.28
N ALA A 95 21.72 26.69 14.18
CA ALA A 95 23.01 26.55 13.50
C ALA A 95 23.39 27.78 12.65
N GLY A 96 22.50 28.77 12.52
CA GLY A 96 22.73 30.00 11.74
C GLY A 96 22.89 29.75 10.24
N ILE A 97 22.30 28.68 9.69
CA ILE A 97 22.48 28.27 8.30
C ILE A 97 21.77 29.24 7.36
N ARG A 98 22.50 29.73 6.37
CA ARG A 98 22.02 30.57 5.28
C ARG A 98 22.31 29.92 3.94
N VAL A 99 21.39 30.07 3.00
CA VAL A 99 21.56 29.55 1.63
C VAL A 99 21.62 30.69 0.61
N GLY A 100 22.51 30.58 -0.33
CA GLY A 100 22.58 31.46 -1.49
C GLY A 100 21.94 30.79 -2.71
N ARG A 101 21.91 31.56 -3.83
CA ARG A 101 21.35 31.16 -5.12
C ARG A 101 21.77 29.75 -5.56
N ASP A 102 23.04 29.43 -5.38
CA ASP A 102 23.61 28.14 -5.82
C ASP A 102 23.06 26.94 -5.06
N HIS A 103 22.80 27.12 -3.78
CA HIS A 103 22.14 26.08 -2.96
C HIS A 103 20.69 25.86 -3.39
N VAL A 104 19.97 26.97 -3.68
CA VAL A 104 18.58 26.89 -4.16
C VAL A 104 18.50 26.19 -5.53
N ILE A 105 19.41 26.50 -6.45
CA ILE A 105 19.49 25.80 -7.73
C ILE A 105 19.85 24.32 -7.54
N GLY A 106 20.72 24.00 -6.59
CA GLY A 106 21.05 22.64 -6.21
C GLY A 106 19.82 21.86 -5.70
N ALA A 107 18.93 22.53 -4.96
CA ALA A 107 17.68 21.92 -4.51
C ALA A 107 16.71 21.63 -5.69
N TYR A 108 16.61 22.55 -6.65
CA TYR A 108 15.88 22.28 -7.90
C TYR A 108 16.46 21.09 -8.67
N ALA A 109 17.78 20.97 -8.74
CA ALA A 109 18.46 19.86 -9.42
C ALA A 109 18.22 18.48 -8.77
N GLN A 110 17.81 18.44 -7.51
CA GLN A 110 17.44 17.18 -6.82
C GLN A 110 15.96 16.83 -6.99
N ASN A 111 15.13 17.76 -7.44
CA ASN A 111 13.75 17.45 -7.81
C ASN A 111 13.75 16.64 -9.10
N GLN A 112 13.24 15.42 -9.05
CA GLN A 112 13.28 14.48 -10.17
C GLN A 112 12.57 15.01 -11.42
N GLN A 113 11.46 15.74 -11.28
CA GLN A 113 10.74 16.32 -12.41
C GLN A 113 11.58 17.41 -13.10
N VAL A 114 12.31 18.21 -12.33
CA VAL A 114 13.20 19.24 -12.87
C VAL A 114 14.47 18.63 -13.43
N ALA A 115 15.07 17.68 -12.74
CA ALA A 115 16.33 17.04 -13.16
C ALA A 115 16.16 16.20 -14.44
N MET A 116 14.99 15.59 -14.64
CA MET A 116 14.69 14.77 -15.83
C MET A 116 14.09 15.56 -16.99
N ASP A 117 13.79 16.85 -16.82
CA ASP A 117 13.29 17.67 -17.92
C ASP A 117 14.40 17.89 -18.96
N PRO A 118 14.21 17.45 -20.22
CA PRO A 118 15.22 17.56 -21.28
C PRO A 118 15.72 18.99 -21.52
N ARG A 119 14.88 20.00 -21.23
CA ARG A 119 15.24 21.43 -21.35
C ARG A 119 16.39 21.82 -20.43
N PHE A 120 16.56 21.13 -19.32
CA PHE A 120 17.56 21.42 -18.29
C PHE A 120 18.69 20.39 -18.26
N GLN A 121 18.81 19.51 -19.26
CA GLN A 121 19.86 18.50 -19.34
C GLN A 121 20.97 18.87 -20.31
N ASN A 122 22.19 18.46 -19.99
CA ASN A 122 23.32 18.49 -20.91
C ASN A 122 23.30 17.29 -21.88
N ALA A 123 24.28 17.19 -22.79
CA ALA A 123 24.38 16.09 -23.75
C ALA A 123 24.55 14.69 -23.10
N LEU A 124 24.91 14.62 -21.82
CA LEU A 124 25.05 13.40 -21.05
C LEU A 124 23.80 13.05 -20.22
N GLY A 125 22.69 13.79 -20.39
CA GLY A 125 21.45 13.59 -19.62
C GLY A 125 21.53 14.08 -18.17
N GLN A 126 22.53 14.88 -17.81
CA GLN A 126 22.69 15.42 -16.46
C GLN A 126 22.14 16.84 -16.40
N PHE A 127 21.61 17.25 -15.23
CA PHE A 127 21.10 18.59 -15.00
C PHE A 127 22.16 19.66 -15.29
N ASP A 128 21.82 20.61 -16.16
CA ASP A 128 22.65 21.73 -16.59
C ASP A 128 22.21 23.02 -15.90
N LYS A 129 23.03 23.45 -14.93
CA LYS A 129 22.79 24.66 -14.15
C LYS A 129 22.72 25.92 -15.02
N ALA A 130 23.48 25.98 -16.11
CA ALA A 130 23.47 27.14 -16.98
C ALA A 130 22.15 27.25 -17.75
N LYS A 131 21.69 26.16 -18.33
CA LYS A 131 20.36 26.10 -18.99
C LYS A 131 19.21 26.45 -18.05
N PHE A 132 19.24 25.93 -16.80
CA PHE A 132 18.23 26.24 -15.81
C PHE A 132 18.26 27.73 -15.41
N ASN A 133 19.43 28.32 -15.21
CA ASN A 133 19.58 29.75 -14.94
C ASN A 133 19.06 30.61 -16.11
N GLN A 134 19.33 30.22 -17.35
CA GLN A 134 18.83 30.90 -18.53
C GLN A 134 17.27 30.83 -18.57
N PHE A 135 16.70 29.65 -18.33
CA PHE A 135 15.24 29.47 -18.21
C PHE A 135 14.64 30.41 -17.15
N LEU A 136 15.22 30.50 -15.95
CA LEU A 136 14.74 31.42 -14.92
C LEU A 136 14.80 32.89 -15.36
N ALA A 137 15.87 33.28 -16.07
CA ALA A 137 16.03 34.65 -16.58
C ALA A 137 14.99 34.94 -17.67
N ASP A 138 14.80 34.01 -18.61
CA ASP A 138 13.84 34.16 -19.71
C ASP A 138 12.39 34.15 -19.20
N THR A 139 12.06 33.28 -18.23
CA THR A 139 10.75 33.25 -17.58
C THR A 139 10.45 34.58 -16.88
N LYS A 140 11.42 35.12 -16.14
CA LYS A 140 11.27 36.40 -15.45
C LYS A 140 10.98 37.55 -16.43
N ALA A 141 11.59 37.52 -17.62
CA ALA A 141 11.44 38.56 -18.62
C ALA A 141 10.15 38.42 -19.45
N ASN A 142 9.72 37.20 -19.75
CA ASN A 142 8.74 36.92 -20.80
C ASN A 142 7.46 36.23 -20.33
N ASP A 143 7.43 35.62 -19.11
CA ASP A 143 6.27 34.94 -18.57
C ASP A 143 6.00 35.30 -17.09
N PRO A 144 5.31 36.44 -16.86
CA PRO A 144 5.02 36.90 -15.51
C PRO A 144 4.18 35.91 -14.67
N ALA A 145 3.31 35.15 -15.30
CA ALA A 145 2.43 34.20 -14.58
C ALA A 145 3.25 33.01 -14.06
N LEU A 146 4.10 32.42 -14.90
CA LEU A 146 5.00 31.35 -14.50
C LEU A 146 6.04 31.85 -13.47
N TRP A 147 6.57 33.06 -13.67
CA TRP A 147 7.50 33.67 -12.72
C TRP A 147 6.87 33.83 -11.34
N GLN A 148 5.63 34.32 -11.26
CA GLN A 148 4.90 34.45 -9.99
C GLN A 148 4.69 33.09 -9.32
N SER A 149 4.45 32.01 -10.08
CA SER A 149 4.35 30.66 -9.56
C SER A 149 5.69 30.18 -8.97
N ILE A 150 6.80 30.43 -9.65
CA ILE A 150 8.17 30.12 -9.18
C ILE A 150 8.47 30.88 -7.88
N GLU A 151 8.18 32.19 -7.83
CA GLU A 151 8.43 33.01 -6.63
C GLU A 151 7.53 32.58 -5.44
N ARG A 152 6.32 32.14 -5.70
CA ARG A 152 5.42 31.60 -4.64
C ARG A 152 5.98 30.32 -4.02
N ASN A 153 6.61 29.46 -4.82
CA ASN A 153 7.20 28.20 -4.36
C ASN A 153 8.65 28.37 -3.84
N ARG A 154 9.27 29.50 -4.08
CA ARG A 154 10.66 29.77 -3.69
C ARG A 154 10.95 29.54 -2.21
N PRO A 155 10.11 29.99 -1.24
CA PRO A 155 10.38 29.75 0.18
C PRO A 155 10.49 28.26 0.53
N LEU A 156 9.68 27.39 -0.10
CA LEU A 156 9.73 25.94 0.09
C LEU A 156 11.04 25.34 -0.44
N VAL A 157 11.50 25.82 -1.61
CA VAL A 157 12.78 25.38 -2.18
C VAL A 157 13.96 25.87 -1.35
N GLU A 158 13.91 27.10 -0.81
CA GLU A 158 14.93 27.63 0.11
C GLU A 158 14.98 26.84 1.41
N GLN A 159 13.82 26.44 1.97
CA GLN A 159 13.76 25.58 3.15
C GLN A 159 14.40 24.22 2.87
N GLU A 160 14.10 23.62 1.74
CA GLU A 160 14.71 22.36 1.33
C GLU A 160 16.22 22.50 1.11
N ALA A 161 16.66 23.59 0.48
CA ALA A 161 18.09 23.88 0.30
C ALA A 161 18.83 24.03 1.65
N LYS A 162 18.21 24.69 2.65
CA LYS A 162 18.76 24.81 4.02
C LYS A 162 18.87 23.43 4.68
N LYS A 163 17.82 22.60 4.58
CA LYS A 163 17.80 21.24 5.11
C LYS A 163 18.88 20.37 4.48
N GLN A 164 19.03 20.44 3.16
CA GLN A 164 20.09 19.71 2.43
C GLN A 164 21.48 20.15 2.84
N LEU A 165 21.70 21.46 3.00
CA LEU A 165 22.99 21.99 3.47
C LEU A 165 23.28 21.49 4.88
N TYR A 166 22.32 21.58 5.81
CA TYR A 166 22.44 21.07 7.17
C TYR A 166 22.79 19.58 7.21
N LEU A 167 22.03 18.77 6.48
CA LEU A 167 22.30 17.32 6.38
C LEU A 167 23.65 17.02 5.72
N SER A 168 24.06 17.82 4.74
CA SER A 168 25.37 17.66 4.10
C SER A 168 26.52 17.97 5.07
N MET A 169 26.36 18.98 5.92
CA MET A 169 27.34 19.29 6.99
C MET A 169 27.42 18.12 8.00
N LEU A 170 26.28 17.57 8.41
CA LEU A 170 26.24 16.38 9.28
C LEU A 170 26.87 15.16 8.60
N LYS A 171 26.58 14.92 7.31
CA LYS A 171 27.22 13.83 6.55
C LYS A 171 28.73 14.04 6.42
N ALA A 172 29.19 15.28 6.28
CA ALA A 172 30.61 15.59 6.22
C ALA A 172 31.34 15.30 7.54
N SER A 173 30.65 15.44 8.68
CA SER A 173 31.21 15.10 9.99
C SER A 173 31.37 13.59 10.23
N VAL A 174 30.72 12.74 9.41
CA VAL A 174 30.89 11.29 9.47
C VAL A 174 32.23 10.92 8.84
N ILE A 175 33.19 10.62 9.70
CA ILE A 175 34.52 10.15 9.32
C ILE A 175 34.66 8.67 9.64
N ALA A 176 35.49 7.99 8.91
CA ALA A 176 36.04 6.69 9.23
C ALA A 176 37.51 6.72 8.95
N THR A 177 38.30 6.24 9.88
CA THR A 177 39.76 6.17 9.81
C THR A 177 40.22 4.85 9.20
N ASP A 178 41.49 4.75 8.81
CA ASP A 178 42.06 3.47 8.36
C ASP A 178 42.05 2.42 9.48
N ALA A 179 42.16 2.86 10.75
CA ALA A 179 41.99 1.96 11.91
C ALA A 179 40.59 1.41 12.02
N ASP A 180 39.55 2.21 11.73
CA ASP A 180 38.16 1.72 11.67
C ASP A 180 37.96 0.72 10.53
N GLY A 181 38.56 1.02 9.35
CA GLY A 181 38.56 0.12 8.19
C GLY A 181 39.25 -1.21 8.50
N MET A 182 40.41 -1.18 9.14
CA MET A 182 41.14 -2.35 9.62
C MET A 182 40.31 -3.16 10.61
N ALA A 183 39.75 -2.51 11.63
CA ALA A 183 38.93 -3.17 12.65
C ALA A 183 37.70 -3.85 12.02
N LYS A 184 37.04 -3.19 11.10
CA LYS A 184 35.87 -3.75 10.36
C LYS A 184 36.26 -4.95 9.50
N TYR A 185 37.38 -4.85 8.79
CA TYR A 185 37.93 -5.96 8.00
C TYR A 185 38.17 -7.20 8.85
N HIS A 186 38.84 -7.04 10.01
CA HIS A 186 39.08 -8.14 10.94
C HIS A 186 37.81 -8.69 11.57
N GLN A 187 36.82 -7.85 11.90
CA GLN A 187 35.50 -8.33 12.35
C GLN A 187 34.80 -9.21 11.32
N GLU A 188 34.96 -8.93 10.03
CA GLU A 188 34.35 -9.69 8.93
C GLU A 188 35.14 -10.90 8.51
N SER A 189 36.47 -10.89 8.69
CA SER A 189 37.38 -11.84 8.06
C SER A 189 38.12 -12.75 9.06
N ASP A 190 38.36 -12.30 10.31
CA ASP A 190 38.96 -13.15 11.33
C ASP A 190 38.00 -14.28 11.70
N LYS A 191 38.56 -15.47 11.92
CA LYS A 191 37.79 -16.69 12.19
C LYS A 191 38.14 -17.29 13.54
N ALA A 192 37.12 -17.53 14.33
CA ALA A 192 37.25 -18.23 15.60
C ALA A 192 36.77 -19.69 15.48
N THR A 193 37.55 -20.61 16.02
CA THR A 193 37.13 -21.99 16.28
C THR A 193 37.09 -22.22 17.76
N PHE A 194 35.96 -22.66 18.29
CA PHE A 194 35.77 -22.86 19.71
C PHE A 194 34.88 -24.06 20.02
N ASP A 195 35.16 -24.72 21.12
CA ASP A 195 34.24 -25.72 21.68
C ASP A 195 33.21 -25.01 22.55
N TYR A 196 32.02 -25.56 22.63
CA TYR A 196 30.95 -25.04 23.44
C TYR A 196 30.08 -26.15 24.04
N VAL A 197 29.52 -25.88 25.22
CA VAL A 197 28.37 -26.59 25.78
C VAL A 197 27.20 -25.65 25.78
N PHE A 198 26.07 -26.13 25.30
CA PHE A 198 24.84 -25.35 25.14
C PHE A 198 23.67 -26.06 25.81
N VAL A 199 22.93 -25.35 26.62
CA VAL A 199 21.67 -25.81 27.21
C VAL A 199 20.58 -24.83 26.81
N PRO A 200 19.63 -25.23 25.93
CA PRO A 200 18.57 -24.36 25.45
C PRO A 200 17.55 -24.04 26.56
N TYR A 201 16.94 -22.85 26.48
CA TYR A 201 15.86 -22.45 27.40
C TYR A 201 14.66 -23.40 27.36
N SER A 202 14.42 -24.08 26.25
CA SER A 202 13.36 -25.10 26.13
C SER A 202 13.51 -26.32 27.04
N THR A 203 14.70 -26.55 27.64
CA THR A 203 14.91 -27.61 28.63
C THR A 203 14.27 -27.34 29.99
N VAL A 204 13.85 -26.09 30.23
CA VAL A 204 13.08 -25.69 31.40
C VAL A 204 11.65 -25.42 30.98
N ASN A 205 10.70 -26.16 31.55
CA ASN A 205 9.29 -25.99 31.26
C ASN A 205 8.81 -24.58 31.72
N ASP A 206 7.96 -23.95 30.95
CA ASP A 206 7.37 -22.64 31.26
C ASP A 206 6.64 -22.63 32.62
N ASP A 207 6.00 -23.72 32.97
CA ASP A 207 5.29 -23.87 34.24
C ASP A 207 6.19 -23.73 35.47
N GLN A 208 7.50 -23.95 35.31
CA GLN A 208 8.50 -23.79 36.39
C GLN A 208 8.90 -22.33 36.58
N VAL A 209 8.48 -21.43 35.70
CA VAL A 209 8.95 -20.05 35.67
C VAL A 209 7.76 -19.10 35.49
N LYS A 210 7.18 -18.69 36.62
CA LYS A 210 6.11 -17.70 36.63
C LYS A 210 6.69 -16.30 36.50
N VAL A 211 6.08 -15.49 35.70
CA VAL A 211 6.37 -14.05 35.52
C VAL A 211 5.14 -13.27 35.96
N SER A 212 5.32 -12.34 36.88
CA SER A 212 4.22 -11.47 37.34
C SER A 212 4.09 -10.19 36.51
N ASP A 213 2.94 -9.54 36.60
CA ASP A 213 2.69 -8.27 35.91
C ASP A 213 3.58 -7.15 36.49
N GLU A 214 3.94 -7.21 37.78
CA GLU A 214 4.89 -6.28 38.40
C GLU A 214 6.28 -6.41 37.80
N GLU A 215 6.76 -7.61 37.57
CA GLU A 215 8.07 -7.87 36.94
C GLU A 215 8.11 -7.36 35.51
N ILE A 216 7.02 -7.53 34.76
CA ILE A 216 6.88 -6.98 33.39
C ILE A 216 6.95 -5.45 33.43
N THR A 217 6.18 -4.83 34.33
CA THR A 217 6.16 -3.37 34.50
C THR A 217 7.52 -2.81 34.88
N GLU A 218 8.21 -3.45 35.83
CA GLU A 218 9.55 -3.05 36.29
C GLU A 218 10.59 -3.16 35.15
N TYR A 219 10.54 -4.26 34.40
CA TYR A 219 11.41 -4.44 33.23
C TYR A 219 11.18 -3.38 32.17
N MET A 220 9.93 -3.04 31.85
CA MET A 220 9.58 -1.97 30.90
C MET A 220 10.08 -0.61 31.38
N LYS A 221 9.87 -0.26 32.66
CA LYS A 221 10.35 1.00 33.26
C LYS A 221 11.87 1.10 33.16
N LYS A 222 12.60 0.02 33.47
CA LYS A 222 14.07 -0.02 33.34
C LYS A 222 14.57 0.13 31.91
N ASN A 223 13.73 -0.22 30.93
CA ASN A 223 14.02 -0.16 29.49
C ASN A 223 13.05 0.80 28.76
N GLU A 224 12.59 1.86 29.42
CA GLU A 224 11.51 2.75 28.97
C GLU A 224 11.64 3.18 27.51
N LYS A 225 12.85 3.59 27.08
CA LYS A 225 13.09 4.02 25.69
C LYS A 225 12.72 2.96 24.63
N LYS A 226 12.77 1.67 25.00
CA LYS A 226 12.47 0.55 24.12
C LYS A 226 10.98 0.22 24.09
N TYR A 227 10.26 0.54 25.17
CA TYR A 227 8.87 0.17 25.38
C TYR A 227 7.93 1.37 25.46
N LYS A 228 8.33 2.51 24.89
CA LYS A 228 7.43 3.65 24.66
C LYS A 228 6.35 3.28 23.64
N SER A 229 5.12 3.66 23.93
CA SER A 229 3.98 3.50 23.05
C SER A 229 3.24 4.83 22.90
N GLU A 230 2.72 5.09 21.71
CA GLU A 230 1.73 6.14 21.49
C GLU A 230 0.39 5.72 22.12
N ALA A 231 -0.48 6.73 22.33
CA ALA A 231 -1.83 6.44 22.80
C ALA A 231 -2.55 5.47 21.83
N SER A 232 -3.19 4.45 22.38
CA SER A 232 -3.90 3.45 21.59
C SER A 232 -5.24 3.08 22.25
N ARG A 233 -6.10 2.46 21.48
CA ARG A 233 -7.38 1.93 21.94
C ARG A 233 -7.45 0.44 21.61
N ASP A 234 -7.97 -0.35 22.54
CA ASP A 234 -8.33 -1.74 22.26
C ASP A 234 -9.85 -1.79 22.13
N ILE A 235 -10.31 -2.28 21.00
CA ILE A 235 -11.74 -2.46 20.73
C ILE A 235 -12.03 -3.91 20.37
N GLU A 236 -13.26 -4.30 20.44
CA GLU A 236 -13.74 -5.53 19.84
C GLU A 236 -14.90 -5.20 18.92
N VAL A 237 -14.95 -5.90 17.79
CA VAL A 237 -15.96 -5.64 16.78
C VAL A 237 -16.70 -6.91 16.38
N VAL A 238 -17.98 -6.75 16.03
CA VAL A 238 -18.80 -7.75 15.37
C VAL A 238 -19.31 -7.18 14.06
N VAL A 239 -19.22 -7.96 12.99
CA VAL A 239 -19.73 -7.58 11.67
C VAL A 239 -21.01 -8.35 11.39
N ILE A 240 -22.08 -7.64 11.07
CA ILE A 240 -23.33 -8.19 10.58
C ILE A 240 -23.43 -7.82 9.11
N GLU A 241 -23.14 -8.79 8.26
CA GLU A 241 -23.07 -8.57 6.82
C GLU A 241 -24.47 -8.42 6.22
N ASN A 242 -24.60 -7.51 5.25
CA ASN A 242 -25.82 -7.32 4.47
C ASN A 242 -25.88 -8.37 3.34
N LYS A 243 -26.18 -9.62 3.71
CA LYS A 243 -26.28 -10.75 2.77
C LYS A 243 -27.75 -11.11 2.54
N PRO A 244 -28.09 -11.53 1.30
CA PRO A 244 -29.42 -12.09 1.00
C PRO A 244 -29.76 -13.28 1.90
N SER A 245 -31.02 -13.38 2.28
CA SER A 245 -31.56 -14.56 2.94
C SER A 245 -31.73 -15.71 1.95
N ALA A 246 -31.96 -16.92 2.46
CA ALA A 246 -32.29 -18.07 1.62
C ALA A 246 -33.59 -17.86 0.83
N GLU A 247 -34.52 -17.10 1.41
CA GLU A 247 -35.77 -16.70 0.77
C GLU A 247 -35.50 -15.72 -0.39
N ASP A 248 -34.63 -14.72 -0.19
CA ASP A 248 -34.24 -13.78 -1.25
C ASP A 248 -33.58 -14.52 -2.41
N GLU A 249 -32.65 -15.42 -2.11
CA GLU A 249 -31.98 -16.21 -3.15
C GLU A 249 -32.97 -17.07 -3.94
N ALA A 250 -33.98 -17.68 -3.25
CA ALA A 250 -35.01 -18.46 -3.89
C ALA A 250 -35.92 -17.58 -4.77
N GLU A 251 -36.30 -16.39 -4.30
CA GLU A 251 -37.12 -15.46 -5.08
C GLU A 251 -36.37 -14.95 -6.32
N MET A 252 -35.08 -14.57 -6.17
CA MET A 252 -34.27 -14.14 -7.30
C MET A 252 -34.07 -15.24 -8.33
N LYS A 253 -33.82 -16.48 -7.86
CA LYS A 253 -33.74 -17.65 -8.73
C LYS A 253 -35.05 -17.93 -9.45
N ASN A 254 -36.17 -17.75 -8.79
CA ASN A 254 -37.49 -17.87 -9.41
C ASN A 254 -37.74 -16.73 -10.41
N SER A 255 -37.35 -15.52 -10.07
CA SER A 255 -37.48 -14.36 -10.95
C SER A 255 -36.72 -14.54 -12.26
N ILE A 256 -35.44 -14.98 -12.19
CA ILE A 256 -34.67 -15.18 -13.42
C ILE A 256 -35.17 -16.40 -14.21
N ASN A 257 -35.70 -17.44 -13.56
CA ASN A 257 -36.28 -18.62 -14.20
C ASN A 257 -37.51 -18.28 -15.05
N LYS A 258 -38.25 -17.21 -14.73
CA LYS A 258 -39.39 -16.74 -15.53
C LYS A 258 -39.03 -16.44 -16.99
N PHE A 259 -37.77 -16.09 -17.27
CA PHE A 259 -37.31 -15.82 -18.63
C PHE A 259 -37.06 -17.08 -19.47
N LEU A 260 -37.04 -18.26 -18.85
CA LEU A 260 -36.89 -19.55 -19.56
C LEU A 260 -38.15 -20.03 -20.27
N SER A 261 -39.33 -19.54 -19.88
CA SER A 261 -40.62 -19.92 -20.44
C SER A 261 -41.38 -18.70 -20.95
N PRO A 262 -42.29 -18.88 -21.94
CA PRO A 262 -43.24 -17.82 -22.32
C PRO A 262 -44.13 -17.45 -21.12
N ARG A 263 -44.46 -16.17 -20.97
CA ARG A 263 -45.33 -15.67 -19.90
C ARG A 263 -46.29 -14.61 -20.40
N LEU A 264 -47.39 -14.48 -19.71
CA LEU A 264 -48.41 -13.46 -20.00
C LEU A 264 -48.15 -12.27 -19.06
N GLU A 265 -47.93 -11.08 -19.61
CA GLU A 265 -47.80 -9.81 -18.87
C GLU A 265 -48.72 -8.75 -19.51
N MET A 266 -49.62 -8.16 -18.72
CA MET A 266 -50.52 -7.10 -19.15
C MET A 266 -51.31 -7.41 -20.49
N ASN A 267 -51.72 -8.65 -20.68
CA ASN A 267 -52.38 -9.21 -21.88
C ASN A 267 -51.46 -9.45 -23.10
N ASP A 268 -50.15 -9.22 -22.98
CA ASP A 268 -49.18 -9.55 -24.05
C ASP A 268 -48.44 -10.84 -23.70
N THR A 269 -48.21 -11.69 -24.70
CA THR A 269 -47.41 -12.90 -24.54
C THR A 269 -45.93 -12.56 -24.73
N ILE A 270 -45.18 -12.47 -23.67
CA ILE A 270 -43.74 -12.32 -23.69
C ILE A 270 -43.08 -13.68 -24.01
N PRO A 271 -42.31 -13.81 -25.07
CA PRO A 271 -41.64 -15.08 -25.38
C PRO A 271 -40.57 -15.43 -24.35
N SER A 272 -40.15 -16.69 -24.36
CA SER A 272 -38.98 -17.11 -23.58
C SER A 272 -37.70 -16.40 -24.14
N PHE A 273 -36.67 -16.28 -23.32
CA PHE A 273 -35.38 -15.72 -23.72
C PHE A 273 -34.78 -16.44 -24.92
N ALA A 274 -34.94 -17.76 -25.02
CA ALA A 274 -34.52 -18.55 -26.17
C ALA A 274 -35.22 -18.14 -27.47
N ASN A 275 -36.46 -17.66 -27.41
CA ASN A 275 -37.30 -17.35 -28.57
C ASN A 275 -37.48 -15.85 -28.83
N ALA A 276 -36.84 -15.00 -28.01
CA ALA A 276 -36.90 -13.56 -28.21
C ALA A 276 -36.28 -13.18 -29.57
N THR A 277 -37.01 -12.40 -30.36
CA THR A 277 -36.57 -11.92 -31.71
C THR A 277 -35.72 -10.67 -31.64
N ASN A 278 -36.14 -9.66 -30.85
CA ASN A 278 -35.31 -8.51 -30.52
C ASN A 278 -34.60 -8.74 -29.20
N VAL A 279 -33.40 -9.30 -29.29
CA VAL A 279 -32.63 -9.73 -28.09
C VAL A 279 -32.11 -8.54 -27.29
N GLU A 280 -31.74 -7.45 -27.95
CA GLU A 280 -31.26 -6.24 -27.28
C GLU A 280 -32.38 -5.62 -26.40
N GLU A 281 -33.56 -5.41 -26.97
CA GLU A 281 -34.73 -4.91 -26.23
C GLU A 281 -35.13 -5.90 -25.09
N TYR A 282 -35.08 -7.20 -25.39
CA TYR A 282 -35.42 -8.21 -24.41
C TYR A 282 -34.49 -8.18 -23.19
N VAL A 283 -33.18 -8.11 -23.40
CA VAL A 283 -32.19 -8.06 -22.33
C VAL A 283 -32.25 -6.74 -21.57
N ASN A 284 -32.25 -5.61 -22.32
CA ASN A 284 -32.08 -4.29 -21.71
C ASN A 284 -33.38 -3.75 -21.11
N VAL A 285 -34.54 -4.06 -21.70
CA VAL A 285 -35.85 -3.51 -21.30
C VAL A 285 -36.73 -4.57 -20.65
N THR A 286 -37.00 -5.66 -21.37
CA THR A 286 -37.96 -6.68 -20.90
C THR A 286 -37.45 -7.44 -19.66
N ALA A 287 -36.18 -7.77 -19.64
CA ALA A 287 -35.54 -8.42 -18.50
C ALA A 287 -34.96 -7.46 -17.48
N GLY A 288 -34.76 -6.20 -17.84
CA GLY A 288 -34.12 -5.21 -17.00
C GLY A 288 -32.73 -5.66 -16.50
N SER A 289 -31.94 -6.26 -17.40
CA SER A 289 -30.65 -6.81 -17.06
C SER A 289 -29.69 -5.74 -16.55
N SER A 290 -29.00 -5.97 -15.46
CA SER A 290 -27.97 -5.07 -14.93
C SER A 290 -26.72 -5.01 -15.83
N ILE A 291 -26.54 -6.02 -16.69
CA ILE A 291 -25.49 -6.05 -17.71
C ILE A 291 -26.19 -5.83 -19.07
N PRO A 292 -25.91 -4.71 -19.76
CA PRO A 292 -26.53 -4.44 -21.06
C PRO A 292 -26.05 -5.44 -22.11
N TYR A 293 -26.91 -5.65 -23.14
CA TYR A 293 -26.54 -6.50 -24.26
C TYR A 293 -25.35 -5.92 -25.03
N ASP A 294 -24.33 -6.77 -25.22
CA ASP A 294 -23.13 -6.45 -25.96
C ASP A 294 -23.08 -7.32 -27.23
N THR A 295 -22.75 -6.69 -28.36
CA THR A 295 -22.64 -7.35 -29.67
C THR A 295 -21.24 -7.87 -29.97
N THR A 296 -20.28 -7.69 -29.07
CA THR A 296 -18.89 -8.13 -29.26
C THR A 296 -18.77 -9.65 -29.22
N PHE A 297 -17.78 -10.16 -29.93
CA PHE A 297 -17.43 -11.57 -29.88
C PHE A 297 -16.47 -11.82 -28.72
N VAL A 298 -16.73 -12.84 -27.92
CA VAL A 298 -15.88 -13.25 -26.81
C VAL A 298 -15.27 -14.62 -27.08
N THR A 299 -14.00 -14.78 -26.74
CA THR A 299 -13.32 -16.08 -26.78
C THR A 299 -13.64 -16.87 -25.53
N LYS A 300 -13.37 -18.18 -25.54
CA LYS A 300 -13.60 -19.04 -24.37
C LYS A 300 -12.87 -18.57 -23.12
N LYS A 301 -11.70 -17.94 -23.26
CA LYS A 301 -10.89 -17.40 -22.16
C LYS A 301 -11.55 -16.23 -21.42
N GLN A 302 -12.44 -15.52 -22.08
CA GLN A 302 -13.15 -14.33 -21.54
C GLN A 302 -14.46 -14.69 -20.84
N LEU A 303 -14.87 -15.96 -20.90
CA LEU A 303 -16.09 -16.44 -20.22
C LEU A 303 -15.78 -16.75 -18.74
N PRO A 304 -16.82 -16.73 -17.88
CA PRO A 304 -16.70 -17.16 -16.48
C PRO A 304 -16.08 -18.57 -16.40
N LEU A 305 -14.97 -18.70 -15.69
CA LEU A 305 -14.12 -19.89 -15.68
C LEU A 305 -14.91 -21.20 -15.42
N GLU A 306 -15.79 -21.18 -14.42
CA GLU A 306 -16.57 -22.34 -13.99
C GLU A 306 -17.67 -22.74 -15.01
N HIS A 307 -18.08 -21.82 -15.87
CA HIS A 307 -19.20 -21.99 -16.81
C HIS A 307 -18.77 -21.90 -18.27
N ALA A 308 -17.47 -21.61 -18.51
CA ALA A 308 -16.94 -21.35 -19.85
C ALA A 308 -17.18 -22.52 -20.82
N GLU A 309 -17.01 -23.76 -20.37
CA GLU A 309 -17.20 -24.96 -21.20
C GLU A 309 -18.63 -25.12 -21.65
N GLN A 310 -19.57 -24.98 -20.71
CA GLN A 310 -21.01 -25.13 -20.96
C GLN A 310 -21.51 -24.03 -21.89
N ILE A 311 -21.13 -22.77 -21.65
CA ILE A 311 -21.55 -21.62 -22.46
C ILE A 311 -20.95 -21.71 -23.87
N TYR A 312 -19.66 -22.03 -23.97
CA TYR A 312 -18.97 -22.09 -25.28
C TYR A 312 -19.52 -23.19 -26.20
N ASN A 313 -20.01 -24.29 -25.63
CA ASN A 313 -20.54 -25.43 -26.38
C ASN A 313 -22.04 -25.34 -26.73
N LEU A 314 -22.73 -24.27 -26.31
CA LEU A 314 -24.14 -24.06 -26.69
C LEU A 314 -24.30 -23.97 -28.21
N ALA A 315 -25.39 -24.50 -28.72
CA ALA A 315 -25.85 -24.21 -30.08
C ALA A 315 -26.53 -22.84 -30.18
N PRO A 316 -26.50 -22.15 -31.32
CA PRO A 316 -27.22 -20.89 -31.49
C PRO A 316 -28.69 -21.01 -31.09
N GLY A 317 -29.17 -20.06 -30.28
CA GLY A 317 -30.50 -20.04 -29.68
C GLY A 317 -30.64 -20.77 -28.34
N GLN A 318 -29.71 -21.64 -28.00
CA GLN A 318 -29.74 -22.33 -26.68
C GLN A 318 -29.40 -21.37 -25.54
N VAL A 319 -29.99 -21.61 -24.38
CA VAL A 319 -29.79 -20.85 -23.14
C VAL A 319 -29.19 -21.76 -22.08
N TYR A 320 -28.17 -21.27 -21.39
CA TYR A 320 -27.54 -21.89 -20.23
C TYR A 320 -27.85 -21.07 -18.97
N GLY A 321 -28.12 -21.77 -17.87
CA GLY A 321 -28.38 -21.18 -16.55
C GLY A 321 -29.75 -21.58 -15.98
N PRO A 322 -30.19 -21.01 -14.85
CA PRO A 322 -29.46 -19.93 -14.16
C PRO A 322 -28.18 -20.43 -13.48
N TYR A 323 -27.14 -19.60 -13.54
CA TYR A 323 -25.86 -19.79 -12.84
C TYR A 323 -25.46 -18.51 -12.10
N VAL A 324 -24.58 -18.65 -11.12
CA VAL A 324 -24.07 -17.52 -10.34
C VAL A 324 -22.67 -17.17 -10.83
N ASP A 325 -22.45 -15.89 -11.10
CA ASP A 325 -21.12 -15.36 -11.43
C ASP A 325 -21.03 -13.88 -11.06
N ASN A 326 -19.96 -13.53 -10.34
CA ASN A 326 -19.65 -12.15 -9.90
C ASN A 326 -20.84 -11.44 -9.19
N GLY A 327 -21.55 -12.15 -8.31
CA GLY A 327 -22.67 -11.57 -7.55
C GLY A 327 -23.98 -11.42 -8.33
N PHE A 328 -24.09 -12.09 -9.49
CA PHE A 328 -25.31 -12.08 -10.30
C PHE A 328 -25.83 -13.50 -10.54
N TYR A 329 -27.15 -13.67 -10.54
CA TYR A 329 -27.78 -14.75 -11.26
C TYR A 329 -27.81 -14.43 -12.75
N LYS A 330 -27.37 -15.37 -13.59
CA LYS A 330 -27.26 -15.17 -15.03
C LYS A 330 -27.94 -16.25 -15.85
N LEU A 331 -28.56 -15.83 -16.95
CA LEU A 331 -28.97 -16.69 -18.07
C LEU A 331 -28.21 -16.22 -19.31
N THR A 332 -27.48 -17.13 -19.96
CA THR A 332 -26.72 -16.79 -21.15
C THR A 332 -27.23 -17.57 -22.36
N ARG A 333 -27.63 -16.82 -23.40
CA ARG A 333 -28.06 -17.35 -24.69
C ARG A 333 -26.94 -17.25 -25.71
N MET A 334 -26.68 -18.35 -26.41
CA MET A 334 -25.78 -18.36 -27.57
C MET A 334 -26.46 -17.66 -28.74
N MET A 335 -25.88 -16.59 -29.26
CA MET A 335 -26.36 -15.86 -30.42
C MET A 335 -25.72 -16.32 -31.69
N GLN A 336 -24.40 -16.45 -31.68
CA GLN A 336 -23.64 -16.81 -32.87
C GLN A 336 -22.28 -17.40 -32.48
N LYS A 337 -21.82 -18.38 -33.26
CA LYS A 337 -20.48 -18.94 -33.19
C LYS A 337 -19.81 -18.71 -34.53
N LYS A 338 -18.64 -18.08 -34.52
CA LYS A 338 -17.96 -17.65 -35.75
C LYS A 338 -16.48 -17.95 -35.69
N SER A 339 -15.98 -18.72 -36.66
CA SER A 339 -14.55 -18.94 -36.85
C SER A 339 -13.89 -17.66 -37.39
N GLY A 340 -12.72 -17.30 -36.87
CA GLY A 340 -12.01 -16.09 -37.24
C GLY A 340 -12.72 -14.81 -36.82
N ALA A 341 -13.55 -14.86 -35.77
CA ALA A 341 -14.27 -13.70 -35.25
C ALA A 341 -13.35 -12.70 -34.57
N THR A 342 -12.25 -13.20 -33.97
CA THR A 342 -11.14 -12.38 -33.44
C THR A 342 -9.83 -12.80 -34.05
N VAL A 343 -8.86 -11.89 -34.06
CA VAL A 343 -7.55 -12.12 -34.68
C VAL A 343 -6.44 -11.81 -33.69
N ASN A 344 -5.47 -12.70 -33.60
CA ASN A 344 -4.21 -12.42 -32.92
C ASN A 344 -3.19 -11.91 -33.95
N SER A 345 -2.49 -10.86 -33.62
CA SER A 345 -1.45 -10.28 -34.47
C SER A 345 -0.25 -9.84 -33.64
N SER A 346 0.89 -9.68 -34.33
CA SER A 346 2.02 -8.95 -33.79
C SER A 346 2.36 -7.81 -34.74
N HIS A 347 2.78 -6.67 -34.20
CA HIS A 347 3.14 -5.53 -35.03
C HIS A 347 4.39 -4.80 -34.52
N ILE A 348 5.02 -4.05 -35.42
CA ILE A 348 6.10 -3.09 -35.14
C ILE A 348 5.68 -1.77 -35.78
N LEU A 349 5.47 -0.75 -34.97
CA LEU A 349 5.18 0.61 -35.46
C LEU A 349 6.49 1.34 -35.74
N ILE A 350 6.61 1.92 -36.93
CA ILE A 350 7.67 2.85 -37.30
C ILE A 350 7.01 4.18 -37.65
N ALA A 351 6.96 5.06 -36.65
CA ALA A 351 6.39 6.38 -36.81
C ALA A 351 7.37 7.32 -37.54
N TYR A 352 6.89 8.45 -38.09
CA TYR A 352 7.70 9.51 -38.68
C TYR A 352 7.35 10.88 -38.10
N ALA A 353 8.18 11.86 -38.32
CA ALA A 353 7.97 13.23 -37.81
C ALA A 353 6.63 13.80 -38.33
N GLY A 354 5.73 14.14 -37.42
CA GLY A 354 4.39 14.64 -37.70
C GLY A 354 3.29 13.59 -37.87
N ALA A 355 3.62 12.28 -37.70
CA ALA A 355 2.57 11.24 -37.62
C ALA A 355 1.72 11.40 -36.37
N MET A 356 0.51 10.89 -36.39
CA MET A 356 -0.42 10.95 -35.23
C MET A 356 0.18 10.29 -33.99
N ARG A 357 0.22 11.02 -32.88
CA ARG A 357 0.80 10.58 -31.59
C ARG A 357 2.27 10.14 -31.64
N ALA A 358 3.01 10.55 -32.70
CA ALA A 358 4.43 10.28 -32.75
C ALA A 358 5.16 11.03 -31.62
N ASN A 359 6.16 10.36 -31.02
CA ASN A 359 7.04 11.02 -30.05
C ASN A 359 7.74 12.22 -30.74
N PRO A 360 7.73 13.43 -30.15
CA PRO A 360 8.40 14.63 -30.70
C PRO A 360 9.89 14.44 -31.00
N ASP A 361 10.54 13.45 -30.39
CA ASP A 361 11.94 13.12 -30.62
C ASP A 361 12.19 12.37 -31.92
N ILE A 362 11.15 11.86 -32.57
CA ILE A 362 11.25 11.19 -33.87
C ILE A 362 11.50 12.21 -34.94
N LYS A 363 12.70 12.16 -35.58
CA LYS A 363 13.16 13.07 -36.63
C LYS A 363 13.10 12.46 -38.02
N ARG A 364 12.89 11.12 -38.13
CA ARG A 364 12.88 10.42 -39.41
C ARG A 364 11.73 10.91 -40.29
N THR A 365 11.99 11.00 -41.60
CA THR A 365 10.96 11.34 -42.61
C THR A 365 10.04 10.15 -42.83
N LYS A 366 8.96 10.39 -43.59
CA LYS A 366 8.02 9.34 -43.97
C LYS A 366 8.67 8.26 -44.83
N GLU A 367 9.57 8.67 -45.75
CA GLU A 367 10.33 7.78 -46.62
C GLU A 367 11.33 6.90 -45.80
N GLU A 368 12.01 7.51 -44.86
CA GLU A 368 12.93 6.79 -43.94
C GLU A 368 12.20 5.79 -43.06
N ALA A 369 11.00 6.15 -42.56
CA ALA A 369 10.17 5.24 -41.81
C ALA A 369 9.72 4.05 -42.64
N LYS A 370 9.29 4.29 -43.89
CA LYS A 370 8.93 3.25 -44.85
C LYS A 370 10.11 2.32 -45.15
N ALA A 371 11.28 2.90 -45.46
CA ALA A 371 12.49 2.11 -45.71
C ALA A 371 12.87 1.21 -44.54
N LYS A 372 12.77 1.74 -43.29
CA LYS A 372 13.02 0.98 -42.06
C LYS A 372 11.97 -0.14 -41.89
N ALA A 373 10.70 0.12 -42.13
CA ALA A 373 9.64 -0.89 -42.06
C ALA A 373 9.84 -2.00 -43.11
N ASP A 374 10.19 -1.65 -44.33
CA ASP A 374 10.48 -2.59 -45.40
C ASP A 374 11.74 -3.43 -45.11
N ASP A 375 12.73 -2.85 -44.44
CA ASP A 375 13.93 -3.57 -44.00
C ASP A 375 13.62 -4.56 -42.89
N LEU A 376 12.83 -4.17 -41.89
CA LEU A 376 12.35 -5.07 -40.83
C LEU A 376 11.52 -6.22 -41.40
N LEU A 377 10.65 -5.94 -42.39
CA LEU A 377 9.91 -7.00 -43.08
C LEU A 377 10.84 -8.00 -43.74
N ARG A 378 11.93 -7.57 -44.41
CA ARG A 378 12.94 -8.48 -44.99
C ARG A 378 13.62 -9.34 -43.93
N GLN A 379 14.02 -8.76 -42.82
CA GLN A 379 14.61 -9.47 -41.68
C GLN A 379 13.66 -10.54 -41.11
N ILE A 380 12.39 -10.17 -40.90
CA ILE A 380 11.35 -11.07 -40.41
C ILE A 380 11.09 -12.21 -41.41
N ASN A 381 11.04 -11.92 -42.71
CA ASN A 381 10.85 -12.95 -43.73
C ASN A 381 12.04 -13.90 -43.80
N ALA A 382 13.25 -13.42 -43.55
CA ALA A 382 14.46 -14.26 -43.48
C ALA A 382 14.51 -15.08 -42.16
N ASN A 383 14.03 -14.54 -41.05
CA ASN A 383 13.96 -15.20 -39.76
C ASN A 383 12.65 -14.85 -39.01
N PRO A 384 11.56 -15.60 -39.25
CA PRO A 384 10.26 -15.33 -38.62
C PRO A 384 10.23 -15.40 -37.09
N GLY A 385 11.22 -16.07 -36.48
CA GLY A 385 11.35 -16.14 -35.01
C GLY A 385 11.89 -14.86 -34.37
N ALA A 386 12.52 -13.98 -35.14
CA ALA A 386 13.09 -12.72 -34.65
C ALA A 386 12.04 -11.61 -34.41
N PHE A 387 10.77 -11.80 -34.78
CA PHE A 387 9.75 -10.78 -34.75
C PHE A 387 9.64 -10.08 -33.37
N ALA A 388 9.52 -10.86 -32.29
CA ALA A 388 9.32 -10.32 -30.94
C ALA A 388 10.51 -9.47 -30.48
N GLU A 389 11.75 -9.88 -30.83
CA GLU A 389 12.95 -9.12 -30.47
C GLU A 389 13.08 -7.84 -31.30
N LEU A 390 12.79 -7.94 -32.62
CA LEU A 390 12.75 -6.77 -33.49
C LEU A 390 11.65 -5.78 -33.05
N ALA A 391 10.51 -6.27 -32.56
CA ALA A 391 9.46 -5.42 -32.00
C ALA A 391 9.95 -4.68 -30.76
N ARG A 392 10.54 -5.38 -29.77
CA ARG A 392 11.07 -4.75 -28.54
C ARG A 392 12.09 -3.67 -28.82
N THR A 393 12.92 -3.87 -29.83
CA THR A 393 14.06 -2.97 -30.12
C THR A 393 13.72 -1.84 -31.08
N ASN A 394 12.67 -1.96 -31.89
CA ASN A 394 12.41 -1.04 -32.99
C ASN A 394 11.04 -0.37 -32.97
N THR A 395 10.05 -0.90 -32.23
CA THR A 395 8.72 -0.32 -32.26
C THR A 395 8.66 1.04 -31.57
N ASP A 396 7.95 1.97 -32.18
CA ASP A 396 7.58 3.25 -31.59
C ASP A 396 6.22 3.17 -30.85
N ASP A 397 5.62 1.98 -30.74
CA ASP A 397 4.42 1.75 -29.94
C ASP A 397 4.78 1.29 -28.52
N PRO A 398 4.68 2.18 -27.49
CA PRO A 398 5.01 1.82 -26.13
C PRO A 398 4.05 0.79 -25.51
N GLY A 399 2.82 0.67 -26.06
CA GLY A 399 1.79 -0.24 -25.53
C GLY A 399 2.09 -1.71 -25.79
N SER A 400 2.79 -2.03 -26.87
CA SER A 400 3.11 -3.40 -27.27
C SER A 400 4.60 -3.74 -27.26
N ALA A 401 5.49 -2.77 -27.03
CA ALA A 401 6.93 -2.98 -27.04
C ALA A 401 7.38 -4.13 -26.11
N ASN A 402 6.95 -4.11 -24.86
CA ASN A 402 7.33 -5.09 -23.84
C ASN A 402 6.80 -6.51 -24.12
N THR A 403 5.69 -6.62 -24.84
CA THR A 403 5.08 -7.91 -25.22
C THR A 403 5.60 -8.44 -26.56
N GLY A 404 6.61 -7.78 -27.18
CA GLY A 404 7.12 -8.15 -28.48
C GLY A 404 6.14 -7.86 -29.64
N GLY A 405 5.32 -6.81 -29.48
CA GLY A 405 4.36 -6.33 -30.47
C GLY A 405 3.03 -7.08 -30.50
N VAL A 406 2.72 -7.93 -29.50
CA VAL A 406 1.57 -8.84 -29.55
C VAL A 406 0.27 -8.12 -29.17
N TYR A 407 -0.76 -8.35 -30.00
CA TYR A 407 -2.18 -8.08 -29.73
C TYR A 407 -2.98 -9.39 -29.84
N GLU A 408 -3.70 -9.74 -28.78
CA GLU A 408 -4.57 -10.93 -28.76
C GLU A 408 -6.04 -10.53 -28.87
N ASP A 409 -6.85 -11.40 -29.44
CA ASP A 409 -8.31 -11.33 -29.52
C ASP A 409 -8.84 -10.00 -30.08
N VAL A 410 -8.13 -9.42 -31.05
CA VAL A 410 -8.53 -8.15 -31.70
C VAL A 410 -9.90 -8.32 -32.35
N GLN A 411 -10.82 -7.44 -31.98
CA GLN A 411 -12.19 -7.39 -32.53
C GLN A 411 -12.23 -6.73 -33.91
N PRO A 412 -13.22 -7.06 -34.74
CA PRO A 412 -13.45 -6.33 -35.98
C PRO A 412 -13.65 -4.81 -35.74
N ASN A 413 -12.94 -4.00 -36.51
CA ASN A 413 -12.94 -2.52 -36.41
C ASN A 413 -12.40 -1.93 -35.10
N GLN A 414 -11.73 -2.70 -34.27
CA GLN A 414 -11.05 -2.21 -33.08
C GLN A 414 -9.79 -1.42 -33.43
N MET A 415 -9.10 -1.80 -34.50
CA MET A 415 -7.93 -1.11 -35.02
C MET A 415 -8.31 -0.16 -36.17
N VAL A 416 -7.42 0.81 -36.47
CA VAL A 416 -7.59 1.67 -37.64
C VAL A 416 -7.73 0.86 -38.91
N LYS A 417 -8.56 1.36 -39.82
CA LYS A 417 -9.04 0.58 -40.97
C LYS A 417 -7.97 -0.15 -41.77
N PRO A 418 -6.81 0.45 -42.16
CA PRO A 418 -5.80 -0.27 -42.93
C PRO A 418 -5.19 -1.45 -42.14
N PHE A 419 -4.96 -1.28 -40.83
CA PHE A 419 -4.48 -2.33 -39.96
C PHE A 419 -5.52 -3.44 -39.81
N ASN A 420 -6.76 -3.06 -39.49
CA ASN A 420 -7.89 -3.98 -39.35
C ASN A 420 -8.08 -4.84 -40.62
N ASP A 421 -8.13 -4.19 -41.79
CA ASP A 421 -8.32 -4.90 -43.06
C ASP A 421 -7.20 -5.89 -43.32
N PHE A 422 -5.97 -5.53 -42.97
CA PHE A 422 -4.83 -6.45 -43.13
C PHE A 422 -4.99 -7.70 -42.31
N ILE A 423 -5.26 -7.57 -40.99
CA ILE A 423 -5.30 -8.73 -40.08
C ILE A 423 -6.52 -9.64 -40.34
N PHE A 424 -7.67 -9.07 -40.70
CA PHE A 424 -8.88 -9.86 -40.91
C PHE A 424 -8.92 -10.53 -42.30
N ASN A 425 -8.40 -9.89 -43.35
CA ASN A 425 -8.48 -10.39 -44.73
C ASN A 425 -7.35 -11.35 -45.13
N ASN A 426 -6.24 -11.37 -44.37
CA ASN A 426 -5.11 -12.25 -44.66
C ASN A 426 -5.10 -13.51 -43.80
N PRO A 427 -4.60 -14.66 -44.32
CA PRO A 427 -4.47 -15.87 -43.54
C PRO A 427 -3.40 -15.75 -42.43
N VAL A 428 -3.49 -16.67 -41.46
CA VAL A 428 -2.47 -16.80 -40.39
C VAL A 428 -1.09 -17.07 -41.02
N GLY A 429 -0.07 -16.42 -40.50
CA GLY A 429 1.31 -16.46 -40.99
C GLY A 429 1.66 -15.34 -41.96
N THR A 430 0.68 -14.63 -42.53
CA THR A 430 0.94 -13.48 -43.41
C THR A 430 1.63 -12.36 -42.68
N THR A 431 2.70 -11.84 -43.27
CA THR A 431 3.45 -10.68 -42.78
C THR A 431 3.50 -9.59 -43.88
N GLY A 432 3.34 -8.34 -43.51
CA GLY A 432 3.39 -7.23 -44.46
C GLY A 432 3.52 -5.87 -43.81
N VAL A 433 3.76 -4.84 -44.63
CA VAL A 433 3.82 -3.43 -44.18
C VAL A 433 2.52 -2.75 -44.54
N VAL A 434 1.93 -2.05 -43.58
CA VAL A 434 0.69 -1.28 -43.72
C VAL A 434 0.93 0.15 -43.24
N GLU A 435 0.49 1.11 -44.06
CA GLU A 435 0.52 2.53 -43.72
C GLU A 435 -0.76 2.94 -42.97
N THR A 436 -0.61 3.71 -41.91
CA THR A 436 -1.70 4.34 -41.16
C THR A 436 -1.32 5.78 -40.78
N ASP A 437 -2.22 6.50 -40.14
CA ASP A 437 -1.96 7.86 -39.63
C ASP A 437 -0.87 7.89 -38.54
N PHE A 438 -0.59 6.76 -37.91
CA PHE A 438 0.47 6.63 -36.86
C PHE A 438 1.85 6.35 -37.46
N GLY A 439 1.94 5.90 -38.71
CA GLY A 439 3.19 5.48 -39.34
C GLY A 439 3.04 4.18 -40.13
N TYR A 440 4.18 3.52 -40.33
CA TYR A 440 4.23 2.23 -41.01
C TYR A 440 4.24 1.10 -39.97
N HIS A 441 3.35 0.13 -40.13
CA HIS A 441 3.25 -1.04 -39.28
C HIS A 441 3.75 -2.27 -40.05
N VAL A 442 4.77 -2.94 -39.51
CA VAL A 442 5.09 -4.31 -39.93
C VAL A 442 4.18 -5.23 -39.14
N ILE A 443 3.23 -5.89 -39.80
CA ILE A 443 2.19 -6.69 -39.14
C ILE A 443 2.39 -8.17 -39.50
N LYS A 444 2.20 -9.06 -38.51
CA LYS A 444 2.09 -10.50 -38.70
C LYS A 444 0.79 -11.00 -38.11
N VAL A 445 0.00 -11.72 -38.91
CA VAL A 445 -1.19 -12.42 -38.42
C VAL A 445 -0.74 -13.70 -37.71
N THR A 446 -0.97 -13.82 -36.41
CA THR A 446 -0.47 -14.95 -35.60
C THR A 446 -1.54 -15.97 -35.27
N GLY A 447 -2.83 -15.59 -35.31
CA GLY A 447 -3.93 -16.50 -35.05
C GLY A 447 -5.29 -15.94 -35.51
N LYS A 448 -6.20 -16.84 -35.81
CA LYS A 448 -7.63 -16.52 -36.01
C LYS A 448 -8.43 -17.40 -35.09
N ASN A 449 -9.11 -16.77 -34.12
CA ASN A 449 -9.79 -17.48 -33.05
C ASN A 449 -11.28 -17.65 -33.40
N GLU A 450 -11.81 -18.81 -33.05
CA GLU A 450 -13.24 -18.98 -32.98
C GLU A 450 -13.73 -18.24 -31.73
N ALA A 451 -14.72 -17.41 -31.91
CA ALA A 451 -15.36 -16.69 -30.83
C ALA A 451 -16.88 -16.76 -30.93
N ILE A 452 -17.54 -16.52 -29.82
CA ILE A 452 -18.99 -16.57 -29.71
C ILE A 452 -19.54 -15.19 -29.37
N ARG A 453 -20.73 -14.90 -29.87
CA ARG A 453 -21.54 -13.79 -29.43
C ARG A 453 -22.66 -14.32 -28.56
N ILE A 454 -22.79 -13.77 -27.39
CA ILE A 454 -23.78 -14.19 -26.38
C ILE A 454 -24.65 -13.02 -25.98
N ALA A 455 -25.83 -13.32 -25.48
CA ALA A 455 -26.69 -12.39 -24.78
C ALA A 455 -26.87 -12.91 -23.35
N THR A 456 -26.69 -12.05 -22.35
CA THR A 456 -26.79 -12.46 -20.95
C THR A 456 -27.80 -11.59 -20.22
N ILE A 457 -28.80 -12.22 -19.59
CA ILE A 457 -29.63 -11.59 -18.56
C ILE A 457 -28.90 -11.76 -17.25
N ALA A 458 -28.65 -10.67 -16.54
CA ALA A 458 -27.99 -10.65 -15.25
C ALA A 458 -28.85 -9.91 -14.22
N GLN A 459 -29.19 -10.56 -13.14
CA GLN A 459 -29.89 -9.97 -12.00
C GLN A 459 -28.99 -9.99 -10.77
N PRO A 460 -28.76 -8.86 -10.06
CA PRO A 460 -27.89 -8.82 -8.92
C PRO A 460 -28.45 -9.65 -7.78
N ILE A 461 -27.55 -10.27 -7.01
CA ILE A 461 -27.89 -11.00 -5.80
C ILE A 461 -27.80 -10.03 -4.63
N GLU A 462 -28.92 -9.39 -4.30
CA GLU A 462 -29.02 -8.37 -3.26
C GLU A 462 -30.08 -8.79 -2.23
N PRO A 463 -29.92 -8.40 -0.95
CA PRO A 463 -30.95 -8.66 0.06
C PRO A 463 -32.19 -7.83 -0.25
N SER A 464 -33.35 -8.42 0.01
CA SER A 464 -34.63 -7.71 -0.06
C SER A 464 -34.71 -6.61 1.02
N GLU A 465 -35.69 -5.70 0.87
CA GLU A 465 -35.99 -4.69 1.88
C GLU A 465 -36.31 -5.35 3.24
N ALA A 466 -37.08 -6.44 3.25
CA ALA A 466 -37.42 -7.19 4.46
C ALA A 466 -36.15 -7.79 5.13
N THR A 467 -35.21 -8.32 4.34
CA THR A 467 -33.95 -8.85 4.86
C THR A 467 -33.06 -7.74 5.38
N THR A 468 -32.98 -6.61 4.67
CA THR A 468 -32.21 -5.43 5.10
C THR A 468 -32.75 -4.87 6.42
N ASP A 469 -34.08 -4.75 6.57
CA ASP A 469 -34.74 -4.33 7.81
C ASP A 469 -34.50 -5.30 8.97
N ALA A 470 -34.51 -6.60 8.70
CA ALA A 470 -34.22 -7.63 9.70
C ALA A 470 -32.75 -7.54 10.17
N ILE A 471 -31.80 -7.32 9.25
CA ILE A 471 -30.38 -7.14 9.55
C ILE A 471 -30.16 -5.86 10.37
N PHE A 472 -30.78 -4.75 9.98
CA PHE A 472 -30.73 -3.49 10.74
C PHE A 472 -31.29 -3.65 12.15
N THR A 473 -32.44 -4.31 12.28
CA THR A 473 -33.09 -4.61 13.58
C THR A 473 -32.18 -5.47 14.44
N LYS A 474 -31.56 -6.51 13.86
CA LYS A 474 -30.60 -7.38 14.55
C LYS A 474 -29.39 -6.59 15.05
N ALA A 475 -28.84 -5.69 14.22
CA ALA A 475 -27.70 -4.85 14.58
C ALA A 475 -28.02 -3.85 15.69
N SER A 476 -29.18 -3.18 15.59
CA SER A 476 -29.64 -2.22 16.59
C SER A 476 -29.97 -2.89 17.92
N LYS A 477 -30.57 -4.09 17.88
CA LYS A 477 -30.81 -4.88 19.09
C LYS A 477 -29.51 -5.34 19.73
N PHE A 478 -28.51 -5.74 18.95
CA PHE A 478 -27.20 -6.09 19.48
C PHE A 478 -26.56 -4.90 20.24
N GLU A 479 -26.59 -3.71 19.64
CA GLU A 479 -26.08 -2.47 20.26
C GLU A 479 -26.75 -2.22 21.61
N MET A 480 -28.09 -2.24 21.65
CA MET A 480 -28.87 -2.05 22.89
C MET A 480 -28.59 -3.11 23.95
N ASP A 481 -28.61 -4.40 23.56
CA ASP A 481 -28.39 -5.50 24.51
C ASP A 481 -26.94 -5.47 25.07
N ALA A 482 -25.99 -4.93 24.33
CA ALA A 482 -24.58 -4.88 24.71
C ALA A 482 -24.28 -3.77 25.76
N GLU A 483 -25.20 -2.87 26.05
CA GLU A 483 -25.11 -1.94 27.16
C GLU A 483 -25.19 -2.66 28.53
N ASP A 484 -26.03 -3.70 28.63
CA ASP A 484 -26.31 -4.39 29.88
C ASP A 484 -25.78 -5.83 29.93
N ARG A 485 -25.37 -6.42 28.80
CA ARG A 485 -24.97 -7.81 28.68
C ARG A 485 -23.56 -7.97 28.13
N PRO A 486 -22.85 -9.07 28.46
CA PRO A 486 -21.53 -9.35 27.87
C PRO A 486 -21.61 -9.44 26.36
N PHE A 487 -20.77 -8.63 25.67
CA PHE A 487 -20.71 -8.54 24.21
C PHE A 487 -20.48 -9.89 23.52
N ALA A 488 -19.61 -10.72 24.10
CA ALA A 488 -19.31 -12.05 23.55
C ALA A 488 -20.50 -13.02 23.65
N ASP A 489 -21.34 -12.91 24.69
CA ASP A 489 -22.48 -13.79 24.89
C ASP A 489 -23.58 -13.49 23.85
N ILE A 490 -23.82 -12.19 23.58
CA ILE A 490 -24.75 -11.75 22.53
C ILE A 490 -24.26 -12.22 21.15
N ALA A 491 -22.97 -12.03 20.86
CA ALA A 491 -22.38 -12.48 19.62
C ALA A 491 -22.59 -13.99 19.43
N LYS A 492 -22.32 -14.76 20.47
CA LYS A 492 -22.50 -16.23 20.47
C LYS A 492 -23.95 -16.65 20.25
N GLU A 493 -24.93 -16.03 20.92
CA GLU A 493 -26.35 -16.27 20.73
C GLU A 493 -26.82 -16.04 19.29
N LEU A 494 -26.24 -15.02 18.65
CA LEU A 494 -26.57 -14.63 17.27
C LEU A 494 -25.70 -15.33 16.21
N GLY A 495 -24.78 -16.24 16.61
CA GLY A 495 -23.87 -16.94 15.69
C GLY A 495 -22.84 -16.05 15.05
N LEU A 496 -22.47 -14.95 15.71
CA LEU A 496 -21.52 -13.95 15.21
C LEU A 496 -20.14 -14.13 15.83
N THR A 497 -19.10 -13.70 15.14
CA THR A 497 -17.71 -13.78 15.61
C THR A 497 -17.25 -12.43 16.14
N VAL A 498 -16.73 -12.41 17.36
CA VAL A 498 -16.07 -11.23 17.94
C VAL A 498 -14.63 -11.18 17.44
N VAL A 499 -14.25 -10.08 16.82
CA VAL A 499 -12.87 -9.82 16.36
C VAL A 499 -12.23 -8.80 17.31
N PRO A 500 -11.19 -9.20 18.07
CA PRO A 500 -10.44 -8.28 18.88
C PRO A 500 -9.52 -7.43 17.99
N VAL A 501 -9.50 -6.12 18.23
CA VAL A 501 -8.62 -5.15 17.57
C VAL A 501 -7.77 -4.49 18.65
N ASN A 502 -6.57 -4.97 18.80
CA ASN A 502 -5.64 -4.46 19.79
C ASN A 502 -4.77 -3.36 19.18
N ARG A 503 -4.44 -2.36 19.98
CA ARG A 503 -3.55 -1.26 19.62
C ARG A 503 -3.99 -0.48 18.37
N LEU A 504 -5.27 -0.11 18.31
CA LEU A 504 -5.76 0.85 17.33
C LEU A 504 -5.14 2.23 17.61
N LEU A 505 -4.49 2.83 16.63
CA LEU A 505 -3.86 4.14 16.75
C LEU A 505 -4.78 5.24 16.19
N ALA A 506 -4.64 6.45 16.71
CA ALA A 506 -5.46 7.59 16.25
C ALA A 506 -5.31 7.91 14.75
N GLY A 507 -4.17 7.55 14.15
CA GLY A 507 -3.89 7.73 12.73
C GLY A 507 -4.30 6.57 11.83
N ASP A 508 -4.88 5.47 12.37
CA ASP A 508 -5.26 4.31 11.57
C ASP A 508 -6.49 4.59 10.70
N GLU A 509 -6.51 4.03 9.50
CA GLU A 509 -7.67 4.03 8.59
C GLU A 509 -8.47 2.75 8.68
N SER A 510 -7.74 1.66 8.89
CA SER A 510 -8.27 0.31 8.80
C SER A 510 -8.48 -0.27 10.19
N VAL A 511 -9.62 -0.93 10.35
CA VAL A 511 -9.96 -1.71 11.53
C VAL A 511 -9.88 -3.18 11.16
N GLN A 512 -9.13 -3.96 11.91
CA GLN A 512 -8.94 -5.39 11.66
C GLN A 512 -10.29 -6.11 11.58
N GLY A 513 -10.51 -6.89 10.52
CA GLY A 513 -11.76 -7.62 10.29
C GLY A 513 -12.90 -6.77 9.69
N VAL A 514 -12.71 -5.45 9.52
CA VAL A 514 -13.75 -4.55 8.99
C VAL A 514 -13.27 -3.82 7.72
N GLY A 515 -11.96 -3.53 7.62
CA GLY A 515 -11.39 -2.74 6.53
C GLY A 515 -11.32 -1.25 6.85
N ASN A 516 -11.30 -0.40 5.81
CA ASN A 516 -11.15 1.04 5.97
C ASN A 516 -12.41 1.68 6.55
N GLN A 517 -12.38 1.94 7.86
CA GLN A 517 -13.50 2.51 8.61
C GLN A 517 -13.01 3.56 9.62
N ARG A 518 -12.61 4.70 9.10
CA ARG A 518 -12.08 5.82 9.89
C ARG A 518 -13.04 6.29 10.99
N ALA A 519 -14.35 6.22 10.77
CA ALA A 519 -15.37 6.62 11.74
C ALA A 519 -15.30 5.79 13.05
N ILE A 520 -14.93 4.52 12.98
CA ILE A 520 -14.75 3.67 14.16
C ILE A 520 -13.53 4.15 14.96
N VAL A 521 -12.43 4.48 14.26
CA VAL A 521 -11.22 5.00 14.90
C VAL A 521 -11.49 6.34 15.58
N GLN A 522 -12.17 7.27 14.89
CA GLN A 522 -12.55 8.57 15.46
C GLN A 522 -13.42 8.42 16.70
N TRP A 523 -14.41 7.52 16.66
CA TRP A 523 -15.24 7.24 17.83
C TRP A 523 -14.41 6.70 18.99
N ALA A 524 -13.53 5.74 18.75
CA ALA A 524 -12.72 5.13 19.82
C ALA A 524 -11.77 6.14 20.49
N PHE A 525 -11.40 7.22 19.81
CA PHE A 525 -10.56 8.31 20.34
C PHE A 525 -11.34 9.56 20.76
N ALA A 526 -12.67 9.60 20.59
CA ALA A 526 -13.47 10.72 21.04
C ALA A 526 -13.37 10.90 22.56
N LYS A 527 -13.43 12.15 23.02
CA LYS A 527 -13.24 12.48 24.45
C LYS A 527 -14.33 11.91 25.34
N ASP A 528 -15.54 11.82 24.80
CA ASP A 528 -16.76 11.34 25.46
C ASP A 528 -16.96 9.83 25.36
N THR A 529 -16.15 9.11 24.57
CA THR A 529 -16.22 7.64 24.52
C THR A 529 -15.50 7.04 25.71
N GLU A 530 -16.17 6.21 26.50
CA GLU A 530 -15.62 5.56 27.69
C GLU A 530 -15.42 4.05 27.49
N VAL A 531 -14.59 3.44 28.36
CA VAL A 531 -14.38 1.99 28.35
C VAL A 531 -15.70 1.29 28.68
N GLY A 532 -16.12 0.40 27.79
CA GLY A 532 -17.40 -0.29 27.86
C GLY A 532 -18.42 0.21 26.86
N ASP A 533 -18.26 1.44 26.34
CA ASP A 533 -19.18 2.01 25.36
C ASP A 533 -19.26 1.15 24.11
N VAL A 534 -20.49 1.04 23.58
CA VAL A 534 -20.82 0.31 22.38
C VAL A 534 -21.44 1.26 21.37
N LYS A 535 -21.07 1.08 20.08
CA LYS A 535 -21.64 1.87 18.98
C LYS A 535 -21.77 1.05 17.70
N LYS A 536 -22.92 1.21 17.05
CA LYS A 536 -23.19 0.69 15.71
C LYS A 536 -22.68 1.65 14.64
N PHE A 537 -22.08 1.11 13.59
CA PHE A 537 -21.63 1.82 12.40
C PHE A 537 -22.20 1.17 11.15
N ASP A 538 -22.71 2.00 10.26
CA ASP A 538 -23.16 1.55 8.94
C ASP A 538 -21.96 1.54 7.99
N VAL A 539 -21.70 0.39 7.39
CA VAL A 539 -20.58 0.18 6.46
C VAL A 539 -21.10 -0.40 5.13
N PRO A 540 -20.36 -0.28 4.03
CA PRO A 540 -20.82 -0.78 2.73
C PRO A 540 -21.24 -2.26 2.73
N GLN A 541 -20.63 -3.07 3.60
CA GLN A 541 -20.90 -4.51 3.70
C GLN A 541 -21.99 -4.87 4.72
N GLY A 542 -22.61 -3.90 5.42
CA GLY A 542 -23.61 -4.12 6.45
C GLY A 542 -23.45 -3.23 7.68
N HIS A 543 -23.43 -3.81 8.87
CA HIS A 543 -23.30 -3.08 10.13
C HIS A 543 -22.13 -3.62 10.96
N VAL A 544 -21.41 -2.73 11.61
CA VAL A 544 -20.36 -3.08 12.57
C VAL A 544 -20.79 -2.57 13.94
N ILE A 545 -20.78 -3.44 14.93
CA ILE A 545 -20.92 -3.04 16.32
C ILE A 545 -19.54 -3.10 16.96
N ALA A 546 -19.08 -1.97 17.49
CA ALA A 546 -17.79 -1.85 18.15
C ALA A 546 -17.98 -1.56 19.63
N ARG A 547 -17.16 -2.19 20.49
CA ARG A 547 -17.08 -1.91 21.92
C ARG A 547 -15.67 -1.47 22.29
N LEU A 548 -15.51 -0.36 23.03
CA LEU A 548 -14.23 0.08 23.55
C LEU A 548 -13.84 -0.77 24.77
N LYS A 549 -12.70 -1.48 24.69
CA LYS A 549 -12.21 -2.33 25.79
C LYS A 549 -11.22 -1.62 26.71
N ASN A 550 -10.25 -0.92 26.12
CA ASN A 550 -9.22 -0.23 26.87
C ASN A 550 -8.84 1.10 26.21
N LYS A 551 -8.48 2.07 27.06
CA LYS A 551 -7.79 3.29 26.70
C LYS A 551 -6.35 3.20 27.17
N ASN A 552 -5.41 3.06 26.28
CA ASN A 552 -3.98 3.06 26.60
C ASN A 552 -3.44 4.45 26.28
N GLU A 553 -3.04 5.19 27.31
CA GLU A 553 -2.46 6.51 27.13
C GLU A 553 -1.01 6.44 26.64
N LYS A 554 -0.49 7.53 26.07
CA LYS A 554 0.90 7.64 25.66
C LYS A 554 1.84 7.37 26.85
N GLY A 555 2.78 6.43 26.70
CA GLY A 555 3.68 6.07 27.78
C GLY A 555 4.38 4.76 27.53
N LEU A 556 4.23 3.79 28.43
CA LEU A 556 4.73 2.42 28.25
C LEU A 556 3.69 1.59 27.48
N LEU A 557 4.15 0.50 26.88
CA LEU A 557 3.28 -0.51 26.26
C LEU A 557 2.19 -0.95 27.25
N SER A 558 1.01 -1.26 26.71
CA SER A 558 -0.04 -1.89 27.50
C SER A 558 0.43 -3.22 28.08
N MET A 559 -0.19 -3.64 29.20
CA MET A 559 0.16 -4.92 29.82
C MET A 559 -0.12 -6.11 28.90
N GLU A 560 -1.16 -6.03 28.05
CA GLU A 560 -1.51 -7.07 27.09
C GLU A 560 -0.44 -7.25 26.01
N GLU A 561 0.04 -6.14 25.43
CA GLU A 561 1.17 -6.18 24.48
C GLU A 561 2.48 -6.62 25.16
N ALA A 562 2.71 -6.18 26.37
CA ALA A 562 3.89 -6.54 27.15
C ALA A 562 3.92 -8.04 27.49
N LYS A 563 2.78 -8.66 27.73
CA LYS A 563 2.70 -10.12 27.93
C LYS A 563 3.17 -10.91 26.72
N THR A 564 2.96 -10.40 25.51
CA THR A 564 3.43 -11.07 24.30
C THR A 564 4.89 -10.77 23.96
N THR A 565 5.39 -9.59 24.30
CA THR A 565 6.72 -9.11 23.88
C THR A 565 7.77 -9.15 24.99
N VAL A 566 7.40 -8.84 26.23
CA VAL A 566 8.31 -8.71 27.38
C VAL A 566 8.35 -9.96 28.24
N MET A 567 7.21 -10.57 28.50
CA MET A 567 7.14 -11.77 29.33
C MET A 567 8.06 -12.91 28.87
N PRO A 568 8.18 -13.23 27.56
CA PRO A 568 9.13 -14.25 27.10
C PRO A 568 10.57 -13.91 27.45
N ILE A 569 10.96 -12.64 27.39
CA ILE A 569 12.33 -12.19 27.74
C ILE A 569 12.61 -12.43 29.22
N ILE A 570 11.68 -12.04 30.10
CA ILE A 570 11.83 -12.24 31.53
C ILE A 570 11.84 -13.74 31.88
N ARG A 571 11.00 -14.52 31.19
CA ARG A 571 10.96 -15.99 31.35
C ARG A 571 12.29 -16.63 30.99
N ASP A 572 12.89 -16.22 29.87
CA ASP A 572 14.20 -16.72 29.45
C ASP A 572 15.31 -16.31 30.43
N MET A 573 15.28 -15.09 30.98
CA MET A 573 16.19 -14.67 32.04
C MET A 573 16.08 -15.57 33.30
N LYS A 574 14.86 -15.90 33.74
CA LYS A 574 14.62 -16.81 34.87
C LYS A 574 15.05 -18.24 34.56
N LYS A 575 14.77 -18.72 33.32
CA LYS A 575 15.25 -20.02 32.85
C LYS A 575 16.77 -20.09 32.84
N ALA A 576 17.43 -18.99 32.41
CA ALA A 576 18.89 -18.91 32.46
C ALA A 576 19.45 -19.15 33.88
N GLU A 577 18.82 -18.57 34.91
CA GLU A 577 19.26 -18.77 36.30
C GLU A 577 19.11 -20.24 36.76
N ILE A 578 18.03 -20.92 36.34
CA ILE A 578 17.84 -22.34 36.63
C ILE A 578 18.90 -23.19 35.91
N ILE A 579 19.13 -22.88 34.62
CA ILE A 579 20.11 -23.61 33.80
C ILE A 579 21.54 -23.39 34.34
N LYS A 580 21.90 -22.16 34.70
CA LYS A 580 23.22 -21.86 35.28
C LYS A 580 23.51 -22.71 36.51
N LYS A 581 22.51 -22.95 37.38
CA LYS A 581 22.67 -23.83 38.55
C LYS A 581 22.95 -25.27 38.11
N LYS A 582 22.33 -25.76 37.05
CA LYS A 582 22.56 -27.09 36.46
C LYS A 582 23.92 -27.18 35.77
N MET A 583 24.41 -26.10 35.19
CA MET A 583 25.68 -26.00 34.48
C MET A 583 26.86 -25.64 35.42
N ALA A 584 26.70 -25.71 36.73
CA ALA A 584 27.75 -25.33 37.66
C ALA A 584 29.03 -26.16 37.43
N GLY A 585 30.14 -25.49 37.12
CA GLY A 585 31.45 -26.08 36.83
C GLY A 585 32.43 -25.05 36.29
N THR A 586 33.72 -25.37 36.32
CA THR A 586 34.81 -24.49 35.85
C THR A 586 35.43 -24.95 34.53
N THR A 587 35.11 -26.16 34.08
CA THR A 587 35.60 -26.72 32.81
C THR A 587 34.44 -27.14 31.92
N LEU A 588 34.66 -27.17 30.61
CA LEU A 588 33.64 -27.58 29.65
C LEU A 588 33.15 -29.01 29.92
N GLU A 589 34.06 -29.92 30.24
CA GLU A 589 33.78 -31.32 30.50
C GLU A 589 32.92 -31.49 31.77
N ALA A 590 33.24 -30.76 32.83
CA ALA A 590 32.47 -30.81 34.07
C ALA A 590 31.04 -30.23 33.86
N VAL A 591 30.91 -29.15 33.09
CA VAL A 591 29.61 -28.55 32.75
C VAL A 591 28.82 -29.48 31.82
N SER A 592 29.45 -30.08 30.81
CA SER A 592 28.84 -31.06 29.93
C SER A 592 28.25 -32.24 30.69
N GLN A 593 29.02 -32.81 31.61
CA GLN A 593 28.57 -33.95 32.43
C GLN A 593 27.40 -33.59 33.34
N LYS A 594 27.50 -32.46 34.06
CA LYS A 594 26.43 -31.98 34.95
C LYS A 594 25.14 -31.60 34.25
N ALA A 595 25.26 -30.94 33.11
CA ALA A 595 24.13 -30.48 32.32
C ALA A 595 23.52 -31.58 31.42
N GLY A 596 24.22 -32.69 31.23
CA GLY A 596 23.79 -33.72 30.27
C GLY A 596 23.81 -33.26 28.82
N ALA A 597 24.64 -32.26 28.50
CA ALA A 597 24.74 -31.65 27.19
C ALA A 597 26.12 -31.90 26.58
N ALA A 598 26.17 -32.33 25.32
CA ALA A 598 27.45 -32.67 24.68
C ALA A 598 28.30 -31.42 24.40
N VAL A 599 29.63 -31.62 24.42
CA VAL A 599 30.56 -30.61 23.90
C VAL A 599 30.51 -30.65 22.38
N ALA A 600 30.21 -29.51 21.76
CA ALA A 600 30.19 -29.31 20.32
C ALA A 600 31.27 -28.30 19.91
N THR A 601 31.62 -28.29 18.60
CA THR A 601 32.62 -27.37 18.05
C THR A 601 31.95 -26.46 17.01
N ALA A 602 32.20 -25.17 17.12
CA ALA A 602 31.90 -24.17 16.10
C ALA A 602 33.20 -23.82 15.37
N THR A 603 33.21 -23.93 14.06
CA THR A 603 34.41 -23.75 13.22
C THR A 603 34.24 -22.56 12.33
N ASP A 604 35.31 -21.78 12.17
CA ASP A 604 35.39 -20.65 11.21
C ASP A 604 34.29 -19.59 11.39
N VAL A 605 33.86 -19.36 12.63
CA VAL A 605 32.84 -18.33 12.93
C VAL A 605 33.49 -16.96 12.89
N THR A 606 32.84 -15.98 12.19
CA THR A 606 33.30 -14.59 12.15
C THR A 606 32.53 -13.75 13.18
N PHE A 607 33.13 -12.64 13.62
CA PHE A 607 32.49 -11.73 14.55
C PHE A 607 31.29 -11.01 13.92
N ALA A 608 31.37 -10.66 12.62
CA ALA A 608 30.30 -10.00 11.88
C ALA A 608 29.10 -10.92 11.59
N ALA A 609 29.34 -12.24 11.43
CA ALA A 609 28.29 -13.23 11.26
C ALA A 609 28.36 -14.27 12.43
N PRO A 610 27.83 -13.90 13.62
CA PRO A 610 28.02 -14.67 14.85
C PRO A 610 27.11 -15.89 14.94
N MET A 611 27.19 -16.80 13.96
CA MET A 611 26.36 -18.00 13.86
C MET A 611 27.04 -19.18 14.58
N VAL A 612 26.35 -19.72 15.59
CA VAL A 612 26.76 -20.96 16.25
C VAL A 612 26.03 -22.12 15.56
N PRO A 613 26.75 -23.14 15.03
CA PRO A 613 26.13 -24.27 14.34
C PRO A 613 25.05 -24.95 15.19
N ASN A 614 23.93 -25.33 14.56
CA ASN A 614 22.77 -25.97 15.19
C ASN A 614 22.05 -25.16 16.28
N VAL A 615 22.41 -23.88 16.48
CA VAL A 615 21.79 -22.98 17.47
C VAL A 615 21.23 -21.74 16.80
N GLY A 616 22.06 -21.04 16.01
CA GLY A 616 21.69 -19.78 15.37
C GLY A 616 22.59 -18.61 15.76
N PRO A 617 22.11 -17.35 15.60
CA PRO A 617 22.91 -16.17 15.85
C PRO A 617 23.07 -15.89 17.36
N GLU A 618 24.32 -16.02 17.86
CA GLU A 618 24.69 -15.85 19.25
C GLU A 618 25.84 -14.85 19.43
N PRO A 619 25.60 -13.54 19.25
CA PRO A 619 26.65 -12.54 19.24
C PRO A 619 27.44 -12.44 20.57
N LYS A 620 26.76 -12.61 21.71
CA LYS A 620 27.44 -12.61 23.02
C LYS A 620 28.41 -13.79 23.19
N VAL A 621 28.03 -14.96 22.71
CA VAL A 621 28.81 -16.20 22.76
C VAL A 621 30.02 -16.09 21.86
N VAL A 622 29.83 -15.69 20.60
CA VAL A 622 30.89 -15.49 19.62
C VAL A 622 31.86 -14.38 20.09
N GLY A 623 31.31 -13.23 20.56
CA GLY A 623 32.13 -12.15 21.09
C GLY A 623 32.99 -12.60 22.27
N LYS A 624 32.45 -13.47 23.15
CA LYS A 624 33.24 -14.03 24.28
C LYS A 624 34.32 -14.97 23.76
N ALA A 625 34.04 -15.79 22.75
CA ALA A 625 35.03 -16.69 22.15
C ALA A 625 36.20 -15.91 21.52
N PHE A 626 35.96 -14.81 20.82
CA PHE A 626 37.02 -13.92 20.29
C PHE A 626 37.82 -13.23 21.39
N GLY A 627 37.19 -12.94 22.54
CA GLY A 627 37.87 -12.29 23.69
C GLY A 627 38.69 -13.22 24.56
N LEU A 628 38.75 -14.53 24.26
CA LEU A 628 39.51 -15.50 25.04
C LEU A 628 40.79 -15.94 24.34
N ALA A 629 41.88 -16.09 25.10
CA ALA A 629 43.08 -16.73 24.55
C ALA A 629 42.81 -18.21 24.24
N ALA A 630 43.58 -18.78 23.29
CA ALA A 630 43.49 -20.19 22.93
C ALA A 630 43.65 -21.10 24.18
N GLY A 631 42.81 -22.12 24.27
CA GLY A 631 42.75 -23.05 25.42
C GLY A 631 42.01 -22.51 26.64
N LYS A 632 41.61 -21.24 26.69
CA LYS A 632 40.88 -20.68 27.84
C LYS A 632 39.40 -20.90 27.75
N THR A 633 38.77 -21.16 28.90
CA THR A 633 37.31 -21.39 29.01
C THR A 633 36.64 -20.15 29.61
N SER A 634 35.43 -19.84 29.13
CA SER A 634 34.62 -18.74 29.67
C SER A 634 33.92 -19.13 30.99
N GLY A 635 33.35 -18.17 31.69
CA GLY A 635 32.21 -18.42 32.57
C GLY A 635 30.95 -18.77 31.78
N LEU A 636 29.83 -18.99 32.48
CA LEU A 636 28.52 -19.20 31.83
C LEU A 636 28.03 -17.90 31.14
N ILE A 637 27.53 -18.04 29.94
CA ILE A 637 27.10 -16.95 29.10
C ILE A 637 25.62 -17.13 28.80
N GLU A 638 24.82 -16.12 29.11
CA GLU A 638 23.41 -16.04 28.65
C GLU A 638 23.37 -15.59 27.19
N GLY A 639 23.06 -16.55 26.32
CA GLY A 639 22.82 -16.33 24.90
C GLY A 639 21.36 -15.96 24.60
N LYS A 640 21.02 -15.90 23.34
CA LYS A 640 19.63 -15.70 22.90
C LYS A 640 18.78 -16.96 23.05
N MET A 641 19.35 -18.13 22.78
CA MET A 641 18.62 -19.39 22.72
C MET A 641 18.80 -20.25 23.98
N GLY A 642 19.73 -19.90 24.88
CA GLY A 642 20.04 -20.64 26.09
C GLY A 642 21.31 -20.18 26.75
N VAL A 643 21.86 -21.02 27.65
CA VAL A 643 23.09 -20.76 28.41
C VAL A 643 24.24 -21.55 27.80
N PHE A 644 25.37 -20.89 27.67
CA PHE A 644 26.59 -21.45 27.07
C PHE A 644 27.79 -21.41 28.04
N MET A 645 28.73 -22.31 27.80
CA MET A 645 30.11 -22.15 28.17
C MET A 645 30.98 -22.44 26.96
N VAL A 646 32.00 -21.64 26.70
CA VAL A 646 32.86 -21.75 25.50
C VAL A 646 34.32 -21.90 25.90
N ARG A 647 35.09 -22.62 25.06
CA ARG A 647 36.55 -22.73 25.14
C ARG A 647 37.12 -22.45 23.76
N THR A 648 37.85 -21.35 23.59
CA THR A 648 38.46 -20.99 22.34
C THR A 648 39.58 -21.94 21.98
N LYS A 649 39.54 -22.57 20.80
CA LYS A 649 40.61 -23.42 20.28
C LYS A 649 41.65 -22.58 19.52
N SER A 650 41.18 -21.79 18.60
CA SER A 650 42.04 -20.94 17.78
C SER A 650 41.29 -19.72 17.26
N ILE A 651 42.05 -18.67 17.07
CA ILE A 651 41.60 -17.50 16.31
C ILE A 651 42.58 -17.32 15.16
N VAL A 652 42.09 -17.53 13.94
CA VAL A 652 42.84 -17.29 12.70
C VAL A 652 42.59 -15.88 12.25
N LYS A 653 43.61 -15.03 12.36
CA LYS A 653 43.52 -13.66 11.85
C LYS A 653 43.62 -13.67 10.35
N ALA A 654 42.81 -12.82 9.71
CA ALA A 654 42.91 -12.57 8.30
C ALA A 654 44.27 -11.92 7.94
N PRO A 655 44.80 -12.16 6.74
CA PRO A 655 46.03 -11.52 6.30
C PRO A 655 45.89 -9.99 6.33
N GLU A 656 46.95 -9.31 6.78
CA GLU A 656 47.03 -7.86 6.71
C GLU A 656 46.96 -7.39 5.25
N LEU A 657 46.14 -6.34 5.00
CA LEU A 657 46.03 -5.75 3.68
C LEU A 657 47.03 -4.58 3.55
N PRO A 658 47.49 -4.29 2.31
CA PRO A 658 48.36 -3.13 2.07
C PRO A 658 47.70 -1.80 2.48
N ASN A 659 46.38 -1.69 2.43
CA ASN A 659 45.58 -0.61 2.95
C ASN A 659 44.14 -1.06 3.15
N TYR A 660 43.36 -0.31 3.92
CA TYR A 660 41.97 -0.57 4.23
C TYR A 660 41.00 0.46 3.59
N SER A 661 41.46 1.19 2.58
CA SER A 661 40.74 2.31 1.97
C SER A 661 39.34 1.92 1.44
N ALA A 662 39.20 0.74 0.86
CA ALA A 662 37.90 0.23 0.38
C ALA A 662 36.91 0.04 1.53
N THR A 663 37.33 -0.59 2.63
CA THR A 663 36.49 -0.82 3.82
C THR A 663 36.16 0.51 4.51
N THR A 664 37.16 1.39 4.64
CA THR A 664 36.99 2.75 5.19
C THR A 664 35.99 3.56 4.37
N ALA A 665 36.06 3.51 3.03
CA ALA A 665 35.12 4.19 2.15
C ALA A 665 33.70 3.63 2.29
N ARG A 666 33.55 2.30 2.40
CA ARG A 666 32.25 1.64 2.65
C ARG A 666 31.66 2.08 3.99
N LEU A 667 32.41 2.03 5.10
CA LEU A 667 31.98 2.49 6.42
C LEU A 667 31.50 3.95 6.39
N ARG A 668 32.24 4.81 5.68
CA ARG A 668 31.90 6.22 5.52
C ARG A 668 30.59 6.37 4.74
N THR A 669 30.41 5.63 3.68
CA THR A 669 29.18 5.65 2.86
C THR A 669 27.96 5.15 3.65
N GLU A 670 28.09 4.04 4.35
CA GLU A 670 27.05 3.47 5.22
C GLU A 670 26.69 4.44 6.36
N GLY A 671 27.69 5.00 7.02
CA GLY A 671 27.50 5.99 8.08
C GLY A 671 26.75 7.24 7.59
N ARG A 672 27.17 7.79 6.43
CA ARG A 672 26.55 8.98 5.81
C ARG A 672 25.12 8.68 5.33
N GLY A 673 24.86 7.51 4.80
CA GLY A 673 23.51 7.09 4.40
C GLY A 673 22.51 7.07 5.56
N GLY A 674 22.99 6.74 6.76
CA GLY A 674 22.17 6.70 7.97
C GLY A 674 21.96 8.07 8.66
N VAL A 675 22.58 9.16 8.23
CA VAL A 675 22.51 10.46 8.94
C VAL A 675 21.10 11.03 8.95
N ALA A 676 20.46 11.15 7.80
CA ALA A 676 19.14 11.78 7.71
C ALA A 676 18.07 11.04 8.55
N PRO A 677 17.85 9.73 8.39
CA PRO A 677 16.84 9.03 9.19
C PRO A 677 17.14 9.03 10.68
N ARG A 678 18.41 8.90 11.09
CA ARG A 678 18.79 8.96 12.52
C ARG A 678 18.59 10.34 13.11
N MET A 679 18.88 11.41 12.34
CA MET A 679 18.65 12.77 12.79
C MET A 679 17.14 13.05 12.94
N THR A 680 16.34 12.71 11.94
CA THR A 680 14.87 12.84 12.03
C THR A 680 14.31 12.11 13.25
N GLN A 681 14.75 10.86 13.49
CA GLN A 681 14.29 10.09 14.65
C GLN A 681 14.75 10.73 15.96
N ALA A 682 16.01 11.15 16.06
CA ALA A 682 16.53 11.79 17.28
C ALA A 682 15.83 13.12 17.60
N LEU A 683 15.43 13.86 16.58
CA LEU A 683 14.63 15.08 16.75
C LEU A 683 13.23 14.76 17.26
N LYS A 684 12.55 13.78 16.64
CA LYS A 684 11.23 13.31 17.06
C LYS A 684 11.24 12.77 18.50
N ASP A 685 12.26 12.01 18.88
CA ASP A 685 12.39 11.41 20.23
C ASP A 685 12.52 12.46 21.33
N LYS A 686 13.00 13.67 21.00
CA LYS A 686 13.18 14.79 21.95
C LYS A 686 12.07 15.82 21.89
N ALA A 687 11.28 15.81 20.83
CA ALA A 687 10.26 16.81 20.59
C ALA A 687 9.02 16.55 21.45
N ASP A 688 8.35 17.63 21.84
CA ASP A 688 7.00 17.59 22.33
C ASP A 688 6.05 17.71 21.13
N ILE A 689 5.40 16.61 20.76
CA ILE A 689 4.52 16.51 19.60
C ILE A 689 3.12 16.17 20.10
N GLU A 690 2.19 17.07 19.85
CA GLU A 690 0.77 16.89 20.13
C GLU A 690 0.00 16.72 18.80
N ASP A 691 -0.60 15.56 18.58
CA ASP A 691 -1.38 15.24 17.38
C ASP A 691 -2.88 15.23 17.73
N LYS A 692 -3.62 16.18 17.15
CA LYS A 692 -5.08 16.35 17.35
C LYS A 692 -5.88 16.06 16.07
N ARG A 693 -5.28 15.45 15.06
CA ARG A 693 -5.94 15.19 13.78
C ARG A 693 -7.18 14.29 13.90
N PHE A 694 -7.28 13.52 14.97
CA PHE A 694 -8.47 12.70 15.25
C PHE A 694 -9.71 13.54 15.61
N GLU A 695 -9.54 14.82 15.94
CA GLU A 695 -10.65 15.76 16.25
C GLU A 695 -11.27 16.36 14.97
N PHE A 696 -10.71 16.05 13.75
CA PHE A 696 -11.11 16.65 12.47
C PHE A 696 -11.47 15.63 11.39
#